data_9a4f4ea2aa0f03c29fc3c01861b83c04
#
_entry.id   9a4f4ea2aa0f03c29fc3c01861b83c04
#
_cell.length_a   1.000
_cell.length_b   1.000
_cell.length_c   1.000
_cell.angle_alpha   90.00
_cell.angle_beta   90.00
_cell.angle_gamma   90.00
#
_symmetry.space_group_name_H-M   'P 1'
#
loop_
_entity.id
_entity.type
_entity.pdbx_description
1 polymer ?
#
loop_
_entity_poly.entity_id
_entity_poly.type
_entity_poly.pdbx_seq_one_letter_code
_entity_poly.pdbx_strand_id
1 'polypeptide(L)'
;MFKRLIKLIRQEKVSLFIGAGFSIEANAPSVQKLKETILANIDDLDAKQQHNDDNLADLSEFYVEEICNGSRNELVSLLKELFSFNPASMKDHEMLAKIPHFHNIFTTNYDTLLEDSYPAEDINVIRKDKDCAYIEERKNINIFKIHGDFQDADSLVITSSDYHDLLNGKKRNPQLWNVVKNEFLKKHILFIGYSLEDDNIIEIIKNISKAVNKNQKDMFLISPKISGQRERMLNKMKVQYCKAYATEFLEELIKNLCDNISDDFKHKKVSAATYTKFCNTHDFTPIITTPAKGENTIEDIKALPGRTLNSKITFSVGEQYKHFFEDIDFERNSIYIPKSPLPHTPLLKIDGSELKQSFFKVNNIVIQKDFASLFIGPSTTKISLNICIPSRNFIENVDGYSYKLNRNKVVIAFDCHIYETKIVFDYSNEETSQQIKTTFNYNFKDTYTDNNKALLWIDFIDAAFNKEPFTISGLIKMDFNTSGNYFSEENKCFSLYKKFYKNIKEIELLSGQKFKFYNGYTNALHHNSILVLGYLKQENIKIESKGGINFSVRVPSDDEFVKVAKINEKYAIVTGSENLIYEINDRKFNIPYVHNILSTCIISNLHAEDDGYTVIDLHYVDDVYYTQLNDKPIKVKYKEFTLSLIHI
;
A
#
# COMPACT_ATOMS: atom_id res chain seq x y z
N MET A 1 -27.59 -6.52 -18.88
CA MET A 1 -28.98 -6.55 -18.43
C MET A 1 -29.11 -6.13 -16.97
N PHE A 2 -28.31 -6.63 -16.06
CA PHE A 2 -28.42 -6.41 -14.61
C PHE A 2 -27.75 -5.16 -14.02
N LYS A 3 -27.13 -4.29 -14.83
CA LYS A 3 -26.27 -3.17 -14.34
C LYS A 3 -26.88 -2.33 -13.22
N ARG A 4 -28.17 -1.93 -13.34
CA ARG A 4 -28.84 -1.13 -12.32
C ARG A 4 -29.08 -1.93 -11.03
N LEU A 5 -29.57 -3.16 -11.17
CA LEU A 5 -29.84 -4.05 -10.04
C LEU A 5 -28.55 -4.34 -9.26
N ILE A 6 -27.48 -4.75 -9.94
CA ILE A 6 -26.18 -5.04 -9.32
C ILE A 6 -25.63 -3.80 -8.60
N LYS A 7 -25.76 -2.60 -9.19
CA LYS A 7 -25.36 -1.35 -8.52
C LYS A 7 -26.12 -1.10 -7.22
N LEU A 8 -27.42 -1.42 -7.18
CA LEU A 8 -28.25 -1.27 -5.97
C LEU A 8 -27.88 -2.31 -4.90
N ILE A 9 -27.59 -3.56 -5.31
CA ILE A 9 -27.14 -4.62 -4.40
C ILE A 9 -25.79 -4.24 -3.77
N ARG A 10 -24.83 -3.77 -4.58
CA ARG A 10 -23.53 -3.28 -4.10
C ARG A 10 -23.63 -2.18 -3.04
N GLN A 11 -24.77 -1.47 -2.97
CA GLN A 11 -25.04 -0.40 -2.00
C GLN A 11 -25.91 -0.88 -0.82
N GLU A 12 -26.14 -2.19 -0.69
CA GLU A 12 -27.00 -2.78 0.36
C GLU A 12 -28.45 -2.23 0.37
N LYS A 13 -28.93 -1.82 -0.83
CA LYS A 13 -30.25 -1.18 -0.98
C LYS A 13 -31.34 -2.14 -1.44
N VAL A 14 -31.05 -3.43 -1.50
CA VAL A 14 -31.95 -4.46 -2.02
C VAL A 14 -32.25 -5.50 -0.95
N SER A 15 -33.54 -5.83 -0.78
CA SER A 15 -34.00 -7.00 -0.02
C SER A 15 -34.43 -8.08 -0.98
N LEU A 16 -34.22 -9.34 -0.61
CA LEU A 16 -34.40 -10.50 -1.46
C LEU A 16 -35.68 -11.26 -1.09
N PHE A 17 -36.45 -11.66 -2.11
CA PHE A 17 -37.59 -12.59 -1.99
C PHE A 17 -37.29 -13.85 -2.80
N ILE A 18 -37.30 -14.98 -2.13
CA ILE A 18 -37.03 -16.30 -2.70
C ILE A 18 -38.32 -17.11 -2.71
N GLY A 19 -38.62 -17.68 -3.88
CA GLY A 19 -39.72 -18.61 -4.05
C GLY A 19 -39.28 -20.03 -4.41
N ALA A 20 -40.23 -20.95 -4.47
CA ALA A 20 -39.98 -22.38 -4.72
C ALA A 20 -39.18 -22.68 -6.00
N GLY A 21 -39.25 -21.79 -6.99
CA GLY A 21 -38.47 -21.90 -8.20
C GLY A 21 -36.96 -21.84 -8.00
N PHE A 22 -36.46 -21.31 -6.89
CA PHE A 22 -35.05 -21.27 -6.52
C PHE A 22 -34.52 -22.65 -6.08
N SER A 23 -35.41 -23.47 -5.50
CA SER A 23 -35.09 -24.81 -4.99
C SER A 23 -35.34 -25.96 -6.01
N ILE A 24 -35.75 -25.63 -7.26
CA ILE A 24 -36.07 -26.65 -8.29
C ILE A 24 -34.85 -27.52 -8.63
N GLU A 25 -33.66 -26.90 -8.79
CA GLU A 25 -32.43 -27.64 -9.12
C GLU A 25 -31.95 -28.53 -7.96
N ALA A 26 -32.39 -28.24 -6.75
CA ALA A 26 -32.18 -29.08 -5.57
C ALA A 26 -33.15 -30.25 -5.49
N ASN A 27 -34.11 -30.38 -6.41
CA ASN A 27 -35.23 -31.34 -6.38
C ASN A 27 -36.14 -31.15 -5.17
N ALA A 28 -36.31 -29.93 -4.66
CA ALA A 28 -37.33 -29.67 -3.65
C ALA A 28 -38.74 -29.94 -4.20
N PRO A 29 -39.68 -30.42 -3.37
CA PRO A 29 -41.02 -30.73 -3.82
C PRO A 29 -41.71 -29.50 -4.45
N SER A 30 -42.19 -29.63 -5.66
CA SER A 30 -42.95 -28.57 -6.32
C SER A 30 -44.40 -28.49 -5.72
N VAL A 31 -45.06 -27.34 -5.91
CA VAL A 31 -46.47 -27.16 -5.56
C VAL A 31 -47.34 -28.25 -6.20
N GLN A 32 -47.03 -28.63 -7.46
CA GLN A 32 -47.74 -29.72 -8.12
C GLN A 32 -47.54 -31.06 -7.42
N LYS A 33 -46.31 -31.35 -6.94
CA LYS A 33 -46.03 -32.58 -6.18
C LYS A 33 -46.79 -32.62 -4.84
N LEU A 34 -46.91 -31.46 -4.14
CA LEU A 34 -47.72 -31.37 -2.93
C LEU A 34 -49.16 -31.67 -3.22
N LYS A 35 -49.77 -31.08 -4.24
CA LYS A 35 -51.13 -31.37 -4.69
C LYS A 35 -51.34 -32.86 -5.03
N GLU A 36 -50.46 -33.44 -5.84
CA GLU A 36 -50.52 -34.85 -6.20
C GLU A 36 -50.48 -35.76 -4.95
N THR A 37 -49.68 -35.39 -3.96
CA THR A 37 -49.54 -36.18 -2.74
C THR A 37 -50.81 -36.07 -1.90
N ILE A 38 -51.43 -34.90 -1.77
CA ILE A 38 -52.73 -34.74 -1.05
C ILE A 38 -53.79 -35.53 -1.80
N LEU A 39 -53.93 -35.35 -3.10
CA LEU A 39 -54.92 -36.09 -3.93
C LEU A 39 -54.73 -37.61 -3.87
N ALA A 40 -53.48 -38.09 -3.78
CA ALA A 40 -53.22 -39.54 -3.65
C ALA A 40 -53.75 -40.13 -2.37
N ASN A 41 -53.86 -39.32 -1.29
CA ASN A 41 -54.37 -39.72 0.03
C ASN A 41 -55.86 -39.41 0.25
N ILE A 42 -56.61 -39.12 -0.81
CA ILE A 42 -58.08 -39.05 -0.80
C ILE A 42 -58.61 -40.35 -1.38
N ASP A 43 -59.37 -41.11 -0.60
CA ASP A 43 -59.95 -42.42 -1.07
C ASP A 43 -61.16 -42.22 -1.94
N ASP A 44 -61.98 -41.19 -1.71
CA ASP A 44 -63.16 -40.88 -2.52
C ASP A 44 -62.78 -40.37 -3.92
N LEU A 45 -63.14 -41.17 -4.94
CA LEU A 45 -62.85 -40.89 -6.35
C LEU A 45 -63.61 -39.65 -6.86
N ASP A 46 -64.83 -39.44 -6.42
CA ASP A 46 -65.63 -38.30 -6.87
C ASP A 46 -65.08 -37.01 -6.27
N ALA A 47 -64.75 -37.00 -4.98
CA ALA A 47 -64.09 -35.91 -4.31
C ALA A 47 -62.72 -35.58 -4.96
N LYS A 48 -61.91 -36.63 -5.26
CA LYS A 48 -60.63 -36.48 -5.94
C LYS A 48 -60.77 -35.80 -7.29
N GLN A 49 -61.78 -36.18 -8.07
CA GLN A 49 -61.99 -35.59 -9.40
C GLN A 49 -62.51 -34.15 -9.28
N GLN A 50 -63.36 -33.85 -8.31
CA GLN A 50 -63.89 -32.53 -8.09
C GLN A 50 -62.83 -31.50 -7.67
N HIS A 51 -61.85 -31.92 -6.87
CA HIS A 51 -60.80 -31.06 -6.33
C HIS A 51 -59.49 -31.14 -7.08
N ASN A 52 -59.42 -31.84 -8.21
CA ASN A 52 -58.17 -31.99 -9.00
C ASN A 52 -57.60 -30.66 -9.52
N ASP A 53 -58.47 -29.73 -9.87
CA ASP A 53 -58.08 -28.45 -10.46
C ASP A 53 -57.91 -27.34 -9.39
N ASP A 54 -58.21 -27.62 -8.11
CA ASP A 54 -58.05 -26.66 -7.03
C ASP A 54 -56.58 -26.20 -6.89
N ASN A 55 -56.39 -25.00 -6.42
CA ASN A 55 -55.05 -24.55 -5.98
C ASN A 55 -54.65 -25.30 -4.69
N LEU A 56 -53.37 -25.19 -4.29
CA LEU A 56 -52.84 -25.89 -3.13
C LEU A 56 -53.60 -25.53 -1.81
N ALA A 57 -53.96 -24.25 -1.65
CA ALA A 57 -54.56 -23.74 -0.43
C ALA A 57 -55.99 -24.32 -0.28
N ASP A 58 -56.82 -24.27 -1.34
CA ASP A 58 -58.20 -24.80 -1.32
C ASP A 58 -58.21 -26.33 -1.18
N LEU A 59 -57.33 -27.06 -1.87
CA LEU A 59 -57.15 -28.48 -1.73
C LEU A 59 -56.70 -28.89 -0.31
N SER A 60 -55.79 -28.11 0.29
CA SER A 60 -55.33 -28.33 1.66
C SER A 60 -56.41 -28.09 2.68
N GLU A 61 -57.23 -27.05 2.48
CA GLU A 61 -58.40 -26.76 3.33
C GLU A 61 -59.40 -27.92 3.26
N PHE A 62 -59.79 -28.34 2.04
CA PHE A 62 -60.68 -29.48 1.83
C PHE A 62 -60.14 -30.74 2.52
N TYR A 63 -58.85 -31.06 2.32
CA TYR A 63 -58.23 -32.23 2.95
C TYR A 63 -58.29 -32.19 4.47
N VAL A 64 -58.02 -31.04 5.10
CA VAL A 64 -58.10 -30.88 6.54
C VAL A 64 -59.53 -31.01 7.05
N GLU A 65 -60.48 -30.28 6.47
CA GLU A 65 -61.84 -30.19 6.99
C GLU A 65 -62.66 -31.44 6.71
N GLU A 66 -62.64 -31.98 5.47
CA GLU A 66 -63.53 -33.04 5.06
C GLU A 66 -62.87 -34.42 5.13
N ILE A 67 -61.57 -34.56 4.87
CA ILE A 67 -60.90 -35.87 4.89
C ILE A 67 -60.35 -36.18 6.28
N CYS A 68 -59.70 -35.17 6.94
CA CYS A 68 -59.07 -35.37 8.23
C CYS A 68 -59.91 -34.88 9.41
N ASN A 69 -61.21 -34.60 9.21
CA ASN A 69 -62.17 -34.15 10.25
C ASN A 69 -61.66 -32.97 11.09
N GLY A 70 -61.03 -31.97 10.41
CA GLY A 70 -60.41 -30.79 11.01
C GLY A 70 -59.01 -31.04 11.60
N SER A 71 -58.42 -32.23 11.42
CA SER A 71 -57.07 -32.54 11.89
C SER A 71 -55.99 -32.01 10.96
N ARG A 72 -55.40 -30.86 11.29
CA ARG A 72 -54.27 -30.29 10.58
C ARG A 72 -53.00 -31.16 10.67
N ASN A 73 -52.85 -31.92 11.76
CA ASN A 73 -51.63 -32.72 11.99
C ASN A 73 -51.39 -33.79 10.93
N GLU A 74 -52.48 -34.34 10.36
CA GLU A 74 -52.36 -35.34 9.29
C GLU A 74 -51.79 -34.74 8.00
N LEU A 75 -52.32 -33.58 7.57
CA LEU A 75 -51.78 -32.83 6.45
C LEU A 75 -50.28 -32.46 6.66
N VAL A 76 -49.95 -31.95 7.85
CA VAL A 76 -48.58 -31.58 8.20
C VAL A 76 -47.65 -32.79 8.15
N SER A 77 -48.06 -33.93 8.70
CA SER A 77 -47.28 -35.18 8.69
C SER A 77 -47.04 -35.68 7.26
N LEU A 78 -48.11 -35.69 6.46
CA LEU A 78 -48.09 -36.13 5.06
C LEU A 78 -47.09 -35.28 4.24
N LEU A 79 -47.16 -33.98 4.35
CA LEU A 79 -46.30 -33.09 3.55
C LEU A 79 -44.88 -33.00 4.09
N LYS A 80 -44.68 -33.15 5.40
CA LYS A 80 -43.35 -33.12 6.03
C LYS A 80 -42.42 -34.20 5.45
N GLU A 81 -42.96 -35.40 5.18
CA GLU A 81 -42.18 -36.51 4.59
C GLU A 81 -41.54 -36.12 3.25
N LEU A 82 -42.27 -35.34 2.43
CA LEU A 82 -41.74 -34.87 1.13
C LEU A 82 -40.54 -33.99 1.27
N PHE A 83 -40.42 -33.23 2.36
CA PHE A 83 -39.29 -32.33 2.62
C PHE A 83 -38.11 -33.01 3.32
N SER A 84 -38.22 -34.33 3.60
CA SER A 84 -37.11 -35.17 4.06
C SER A 84 -36.36 -35.78 2.86
N PHE A 85 -35.79 -34.96 2.01
CA PHE A 85 -35.08 -35.35 0.76
C PHE A 85 -33.60 -34.94 0.79
N ASN A 86 -32.79 -35.63 0.01
CA ASN A 86 -31.41 -35.22 -0.21
C ASN A 86 -31.36 -34.28 -1.41
N PRO A 87 -30.84 -33.05 -1.26
CA PRO A 87 -30.76 -32.11 -2.37
C PRO A 87 -29.87 -32.65 -3.52
N ALA A 88 -30.35 -32.57 -4.76
CA ALA A 88 -29.57 -32.94 -5.94
C ALA A 88 -28.43 -31.93 -6.21
N SER A 89 -28.65 -30.65 -5.87
CA SER A 89 -27.66 -29.58 -5.99
C SER A 89 -27.96 -28.46 -4.99
N MET A 90 -26.91 -28.00 -4.31
CA MET A 90 -26.97 -26.83 -3.42
C MET A 90 -26.30 -25.60 -4.05
N LYS A 91 -25.88 -25.67 -5.32
CA LYS A 91 -25.05 -24.67 -5.98
C LYS A 91 -25.58 -23.24 -5.82
N ASP A 92 -26.84 -23.01 -6.16
CA ASP A 92 -27.41 -21.66 -6.12
C ASP A 92 -27.55 -21.12 -4.69
N HIS A 93 -27.91 -22.00 -3.74
CA HIS A 93 -28.02 -21.65 -2.33
C HIS A 93 -26.64 -21.31 -1.72
N GLU A 94 -25.60 -22.11 -2.01
CA GLU A 94 -24.23 -21.86 -1.60
C GLU A 94 -23.65 -20.59 -2.23
N MET A 95 -23.99 -20.31 -3.49
CA MET A 95 -23.59 -19.07 -4.16
C MET A 95 -24.24 -17.85 -3.50
N LEU A 96 -25.53 -17.94 -3.17
CA LEU A 96 -26.24 -16.87 -2.47
C LEU A 96 -25.67 -16.64 -1.08
N ALA A 97 -25.33 -17.69 -0.35
CA ALA A 97 -24.71 -17.60 0.98
C ALA A 97 -23.36 -16.83 0.98
N LYS A 98 -22.67 -16.78 -0.17
CA LYS A 98 -21.44 -15.97 -0.33
C LYS A 98 -21.70 -14.47 -0.54
N ILE A 99 -22.98 -14.04 -0.57
CA ILE A 99 -23.36 -12.65 -0.86
C ILE A 99 -24.00 -12.00 0.38
N PRO A 100 -23.21 -11.44 1.32
CA PRO A 100 -23.73 -10.87 2.57
C PRO A 100 -24.43 -9.51 2.40
N HIS A 101 -24.66 -9.07 1.18
CA HIS A 101 -25.32 -7.80 0.85
C HIS A 101 -26.84 -7.82 1.08
N PHE A 102 -27.45 -9.02 1.18
CA PHE A 102 -28.87 -9.20 1.44
C PHE A 102 -29.09 -9.40 2.94
N HIS A 103 -29.29 -8.33 3.68
CA HIS A 103 -29.49 -8.40 5.13
C HIS A 103 -30.82 -9.02 5.51
N ASN A 104 -31.86 -8.83 4.69
CA ASN A 104 -33.18 -9.42 4.88
C ASN A 104 -33.53 -10.25 3.64
N ILE A 105 -33.76 -11.54 3.85
CA ILE A 105 -34.20 -12.52 2.86
C ILE A 105 -35.56 -13.01 3.28
N PHE A 106 -36.56 -12.86 2.44
CA PHE A 106 -37.92 -13.32 2.64
C PHE A 106 -38.14 -14.54 1.76
N THR A 107 -38.82 -15.56 2.32
CA THR A 107 -39.15 -16.75 1.53
C THR A 107 -40.52 -17.30 1.91
N THR A 108 -41.21 -17.82 0.89
CA THR A 108 -42.42 -18.61 1.03
C THR A 108 -42.15 -20.13 1.01
N ASN A 109 -40.87 -20.50 0.84
CA ASN A 109 -40.50 -21.92 0.75
C ASN A 109 -40.61 -22.60 2.12
N TYR A 110 -41.09 -23.83 2.09
CA TYR A 110 -41.19 -24.70 3.26
C TYR A 110 -39.89 -25.48 3.52
N ASP A 111 -39.00 -25.62 2.48
CA ASP A 111 -37.69 -26.28 2.63
C ASP A 111 -36.73 -25.44 3.51
N THR A 112 -35.65 -26.08 3.99
CA THR A 112 -34.61 -25.46 4.83
C THR A 112 -33.32 -25.20 4.09
N LEU A 113 -33.31 -25.34 2.75
CA LEU A 113 -32.10 -25.28 1.94
C LEU A 113 -31.35 -23.95 2.03
N LEU A 114 -32.10 -22.84 2.23
CA LEU A 114 -31.52 -21.54 2.50
C LEU A 114 -30.74 -21.53 3.82
N GLU A 115 -31.39 -21.95 4.89
CA GLU A 115 -30.85 -21.98 6.25
C GLU A 115 -29.60 -22.90 6.29
N ASP A 116 -29.71 -24.07 5.66
CA ASP A 116 -28.64 -25.08 5.62
C ASP A 116 -27.40 -24.62 4.85
N SER A 117 -27.53 -23.56 4.02
CA SER A 117 -26.43 -23.01 3.24
C SER A 117 -25.59 -21.98 3.99
N TYR A 118 -26.04 -21.50 5.14
CA TYR A 118 -25.36 -20.53 5.97
C TYR A 118 -24.84 -21.14 7.27
N PRO A 119 -23.70 -20.66 7.83
CA PRO A 119 -23.35 -20.97 9.21
C PRO A 119 -24.46 -20.48 10.17
N ALA A 120 -24.85 -21.31 11.12
CA ALA A 120 -25.95 -21.00 12.06
C ALA A 120 -25.70 -19.73 12.88
N GLU A 121 -24.43 -19.40 13.14
CA GLU A 121 -24.01 -18.18 13.82
C GLU A 121 -24.20 -16.91 12.99
N ASP A 122 -24.38 -17.03 11.66
CA ASP A 122 -24.50 -15.87 10.77
C ASP A 122 -25.93 -15.46 10.47
N ILE A 123 -26.93 -16.29 10.79
CA ILE A 123 -28.33 -16.08 10.43
C ILE A 123 -29.27 -16.05 11.63
N ASN A 124 -30.33 -15.24 11.53
CA ASN A 124 -31.53 -15.33 12.33
C ASN A 124 -32.64 -15.91 11.45
N VAL A 125 -33.32 -16.95 11.90
CA VAL A 125 -34.48 -17.52 11.19
C VAL A 125 -35.76 -17.12 11.93
N ILE A 126 -36.66 -16.42 11.23
CA ILE A 126 -37.86 -15.81 11.78
C ILE A 126 -39.08 -16.46 11.12
N ARG A 127 -39.92 -17.17 11.91
CA ARG A 127 -41.11 -17.85 11.46
C ARG A 127 -42.39 -17.22 12.02
N LYS A 128 -42.29 -16.60 13.19
CA LYS A 128 -43.41 -16.01 13.94
C LYS A 128 -42.96 -14.67 14.57
N ASP A 129 -43.99 -13.90 15.01
CA ASP A 129 -43.76 -12.61 15.69
C ASP A 129 -42.80 -12.70 16.88
N LYS A 130 -42.90 -13.78 17.68
CA LYS A 130 -42.04 -14.01 18.84
C LYS A 130 -40.56 -14.11 18.46
N ASP A 131 -40.25 -14.63 17.27
CA ASP A 131 -38.87 -14.81 16.80
C ASP A 131 -38.21 -13.45 16.50
N CYS A 132 -39.02 -12.42 16.17
CA CYS A 132 -38.53 -11.07 15.97
C CYS A 132 -37.88 -10.47 17.23
N ALA A 133 -38.32 -10.92 18.43
CA ALA A 133 -37.76 -10.47 19.70
C ALA A 133 -36.36 -11.07 19.99
N TYR A 134 -35.97 -12.12 19.29
CA TYR A 134 -34.70 -12.83 19.48
C TYR A 134 -33.69 -12.55 18.36
N ILE A 135 -33.95 -11.55 17.49
CA ILE A 135 -33.01 -11.17 16.44
C ILE A 135 -31.74 -10.65 17.10
N GLU A 136 -30.62 -11.32 16.83
CA GLU A 136 -29.31 -10.91 17.31
C GLU A 136 -28.68 -9.89 16.35
N GLU A 137 -28.36 -8.69 16.85
CA GLU A 137 -27.76 -7.63 16.03
C GLU A 137 -26.39 -7.99 15.43
N ARG A 138 -25.66 -8.91 16.10
CA ARG A 138 -24.36 -9.42 15.59
C ARG A 138 -24.48 -10.29 14.34
N LYS A 139 -25.67 -10.89 14.10
CA LYS A 139 -25.97 -11.68 12.92
C LYS A 139 -26.43 -10.75 11.79
N ASN A 140 -25.81 -10.84 10.64
CA ASN A 140 -26.05 -9.88 9.56
C ASN A 140 -27.23 -10.24 8.67
N ILE A 141 -27.70 -11.48 8.71
CA ILE A 141 -28.70 -12.00 7.77
C ILE A 141 -29.91 -12.48 8.55
N ASN A 142 -31.06 -11.94 8.17
CA ASN A 142 -32.35 -12.38 8.69
C ASN A 142 -33.10 -13.11 7.58
N ILE A 143 -33.46 -14.36 7.81
CA ILE A 143 -34.31 -15.18 6.92
C ILE A 143 -35.73 -15.21 7.51
N PHE A 144 -36.66 -14.58 6.79
CA PHE A 144 -38.06 -14.49 7.16
C PHE A 144 -38.83 -15.56 6.38
N LYS A 145 -39.27 -16.61 7.08
CA LYS A 145 -40.12 -17.68 6.56
C LYS A 145 -41.58 -17.24 6.67
N ILE A 146 -42.04 -16.43 5.72
CA ILE A 146 -43.35 -15.78 5.81
C ILE A 146 -44.54 -16.75 5.72
N HIS A 147 -44.32 -17.95 5.17
CA HIS A 147 -45.27 -19.05 5.20
C HIS A 147 -44.89 -20.15 6.21
N GLY A 148 -43.93 -19.87 7.10
CA GLY A 148 -43.41 -20.85 8.04
C GLY A 148 -42.66 -22.02 7.40
N ASP A 149 -42.45 -23.08 8.15
CA ASP A 149 -41.89 -24.35 7.68
C ASP A 149 -42.31 -25.53 8.60
N PHE A 150 -41.94 -26.75 8.16
CA PHE A 150 -42.28 -27.97 8.87
C PHE A 150 -41.47 -28.21 10.17
N GLN A 151 -40.51 -27.37 10.51
CA GLN A 151 -39.84 -27.42 11.82
C GLN A 151 -40.73 -26.81 12.92
N ASP A 152 -41.61 -25.87 12.56
CA ASP A 152 -42.60 -25.29 13.45
C ASP A 152 -43.99 -25.34 12.78
N ALA A 153 -44.70 -26.43 12.96
CA ALA A 153 -46.00 -26.69 12.32
C ALA A 153 -47.03 -25.58 12.54
N ASP A 154 -46.97 -24.89 13.69
CA ASP A 154 -47.88 -23.77 14.00
C ASP A 154 -47.56 -22.51 13.16
N SER A 155 -46.36 -22.45 12.54
CA SER A 155 -45.98 -21.35 11.66
C SER A 155 -46.53 -21.51 10.25
N LEU A 156 -46.91 -22.72 9.85
CA LEU A 156 -47.28 -23.04 8.45
C LEU A 156 -48.51 -22.25 7.99
N VAL A 157 -48.38 -21.69 6.78
CA VAL A 157 -49.48 -21.04 6.03
C VAL A 157 -49.67 -21.85 4.78
N ILE A 158 -50.72 -22.71 4.75
CA ILE A 158 -50.91 -23.68 3.65
C ILE A 158 -52.38 -23.86 3.27
N THR A 159 -53.35 -23.63 4.18
CA THR A 159 -54.78 -23.73 3.91
C THR A 159 -55.37 -22.37 3.52
N SER A 160 -56.54 -22.35 2.85
CA SER A 160 -57.23 -21.11 2.48
C SER A 160 -57.60 -20.28 3.69
N SER A 161 -57.93 -20.88 4.81
CA SER A 161 -58.16 -20.22 6.10
C SER A 161 -56.88 -19.53 6.62
N ASP A 162 -55.69 -20.17 6.47
CA ASP A 162 -54.40 -19.57 6.82
C ASP A 162 -54.15 -18.29 6.02
N TYR A 163 -54.35 -18.33 4.70
CA TYR A 163 -54.18 -17.17 3.80
C TYR A 163 -55.19 -16.06 4.13
N HIS A 164 -56.44 -16.42 4.44
CA HIS A 164 -57.45 -15.45 4.81
C HIS A 164 -57.11 -14.72 6.13
N ASP A 165 -56.60 -15.44 7.13
CA ASP A 165 -56.13 -14.85 8.38
C ASP A 165 -54.94 -13.89 8.18
N LEU A 166 -54.07 -14.15 7.22
CA LEU A 166 -53.00 -13.23 6.84
C LEU A 166 -53.53 -11.94 6.19
N LEU A 167 -54.42 -12.06 5.17
CA LEU A 167 -54.99 -10.92 4.44
C LEU A 167 -55.79 -9.98 5.33
N ASN A 168 -56.58 -10.50 6.23
CA ASN A 168 -57.45 -9.70 7.11
C ASN A 168 -56.73 -9.07 8.32
N GLY A 169 -55.41 -9.30 8.47
CA GLY A 169 -54.59 -8.70 9.52
C GLY A 169 -55.02 -9.08 10.95
N LYS A 170 -55.83 -10.13 11.12
CA LYS A 170 -56.53 -10.37 12.38
C LYS A 170 -55.81 -11.27 13.36
N LYS A 171 -54.88 -12.15 12.97
CA LYS A 171 -54.40 -13.11 13.98
C LYS A 171 -53.01 -13.71 13.80
N ARG A 172 -52.43 -13.74 12.62
CA ARG A 172 -51.10 -14.40 12.43
C ARG A 172 -50.00 -13.40 12.09
N ASN A 173 -48.98 -13.34 12.97
CA ASN A 173 -47.70 -12.69 12.75
C ASN A 173 -47.78 -11.23 12.24
N PRO A 174 -48.58 -10.32 12.85
CA PRO A 174 -48.73 -8.95 12.36
C PRO A 174 -47.41 -8.18 12.37
N GLN A 175 -46.48 -8.48 13.30
CA GLN A 175 -45.18 -7.80 13.36
C GLN A 175 -44.26 -8.25 12.24
N LEU A 176 -44.18 -9.52 11.92
CA LEU A 176 -43.45 -10.07 10.77
C LEU A 176 -43.94 -9.42 9.47
N TRP A 177 -45.26 -9.29 9.26
CA TRP A 177 -45.82 -8.63 8.09
C TRP A 177 -45.56 -7.12 8.08
N ASN A 178 -45.46 -6.48 9.23
CA ASN A 178 -45.01 -5.08 9.28
C ASN A 178 -43.55 -4.93 8.83
N VAL A 179 -42.68 -5.89 9.16
CA VAL A 179 -41.28 -5.92 8.61
C VAL A 179 -41.31 -6.01 7.09
N VAL A 180 -42.11 -6.96 6.54
CA VAL A 180 -42.24 -7.11 5.07
C VAL A 180 -42.69 -5.78 4.43
N LYS A 181 -43.76 -5.17 4.95
CA LYS A 181 -44.28 -3.88 4.44
C LYS A 181 -43.24 -2.76 4.51
N ASN A 182 -42.51 -2.68 5.61
CA ASN A 182 -41.44 -1.69 5.77
C ASN A 182 -40.30 -1.89 4.79
N GLU A 183 -39.93 -3.14 4.45
CA GLU A 183 -38.89 -3.41 3.46
C GLU A 183 -39.31 -2.93 2.06
N PHE A 184 -40.55 -3.20 1.65
CA PHE A 184 -41.08 -2.68 0.38
C PHE A 184 -41.12 -1.14 0.29
N LEU A 185 -41.22 -0.46 1.42
CA LEU A 185 -41.18 1.01 1.48
C LEU A 185 -39.75 1.56 1.42
N LYS A 186 -38.80 0.88 2.07
CA LYS A 186 -37.43 1.41 2.28
C LYS A 186 -36.42 0.90 1.26
N LYS A 187 -36.54 -0.34 0.80
CA LYS A 187 -35.59 -1.05 -0.05
C LYS A 187 -36.16 -1.31 -1.44
N HIS A 188 -35.26 -1.51 -2.39
CA HIS A 188 -35.60 -2.14 -3.66
C HIS A 188 -35.81 -3.64 -3.40
N ILE A 189 -36.67 -4.30 -4.17
CA ILE A 189 -36.98 -5.70 -3.98
C ILE A 189 -36.54 -6.52 -5.19
N LEU A 190 -35.85 -7.62 -4.92
CA LEU A 190 -35.47 -8.62 -5.92
C LEU A 190 -36.20 -9.92 -5.65
N PHE A 191 -36.95 -10.38 -6.62
CA PHE A 191 -37.60 -11.69 -6.62
C PHE A 191 -36.77 -12.68 -7.45
N ILE A 192 -36.46 -13.86 -6.88
CA ILE A 192 -35.81 -14.95 -7.58
C ILE A 192 -36.57 -16.25 -7.31
N GLY A 193 -36.87 -17.01 -8.37
CA GLY A 193 -37.64 -18.24 -8.24
C GLY A 193 -39.03 -18.06 -7.70
N TYR A 194 -39.56 -16.85 -7.72
CA TYR A 194 -40.83 -16.45 -7.16
C TYR A 194 -41.86 -16.19 -8.25
N SER A 195 -43.05 -16.82 -8.15
CA SER A 195 -44.08 -16.66 -9.18
C SER A 195 -44.80 -15.31 -9.12
N LEU A 196 -44.80 -14.61 -7.99
CA LEU A 196 -45.61 -13.42 -7.73
C LEU A 196 -47.12 -13.70 -7.88
N GLU A 197 -47.59 -14.89 -7.48
CA GLU A 197 -48.98 -15.30 -7.48
C GLU A 197 -49.60 -15.22 -6.09
N ASP A 198 -48.81 -14.94 -5.09
CA ASP A 198 -49.24 -14.74 -3.71
C ASP A 198 -50.05 -13.43 -3.57
N ASP A 199 -51.32 -13.54 -3.27
CA ASP A 199 -52.24 -12.40 -3.16
C ASP A 199 -51.84 -11.43 -2.04
N ASN A 200 -51.22 -11.90 -0.98
CA ASN A 200 -50.72 -11.04 0.12
C ASN A 200 -49.64 -10.11 -0.37
N ILE A 201 -48.66 -10.64 -1.11
CA ILE A 201 -47.53 -9.85 -1.70
C ILE A 201 -48.09 -8.91 -2.77
N ILE A 202 -48.99 -9.38 -3.63
CA ILE A 202 -49.64 -8.55 -4.65
C ILE A 202 -50.36 -7.38 -4.01
N GLU A 203 -51.11 -7.61 -2.93
CA GLU A 203 -51.85 -6.56 -2.20
C GLU A 203 -50.88 -5.54 -1.57
N ILE A 204 -49.81 -5.99 -0.93
CA ILE A 204 -48.75 -5.10 -0.41
C ILE A 204 -48.20 -4.20 -1.53
N ILE A 205 -47.85 -4.77 -2.67
CA ILE A 205 -47.32 -4.00 -3.81
C ILE A 205 -48.34 -2.96 -4.29
N LYS A 206 -49.59 -3.36 -4.43
CA LYS A 206 -50.69 -2.46 -4.84
C LYS A 206 -50.88 -1.30 -3.86
N ASN A 207 -50.92 -1.61 -2.54
CA ASN A 207 -51.14 -0.61 -1.49
C ASN A 207 -49.97 0.39 -1.40
N ILE A 208 -48.73 -0.08 -1.49
CA ILE A 208 -47.54 0.77 -1.52
C ILE A 208 -47.49 1.61 -2.79
N SER A 209 -47.78 1.03 -3.95
CA SER A 209 -47.89 1.76 -5.19
C SER A 209 -48.88 2.93 -5.12
N LYS A 210 -50.01 2.75 -4.46
CA LYS A 210 -50.99 3.83 -4.23
C LYS A 210 -50.47 4.89 -3.26
N ALA A 211 -49.82 4.47 -2.16
CA ALA A 211 -49.37 5.35 -1.08
C ALA A 211 -48.17 6.25 -1.51
N VAL A 212 -47.15 5.69 -2.19
CA VAL A 212 -45.89 6.40 -2.50
C VAL A 212 -45.78 6.85 -3.97
N ASN A 213 -46.66 6.41 -4.85
CA ASN A 213 -46.82 6.80 -6.26
C ASN A 213 -45.45 6.81 -7.02
N LYS A 214 -44.93 8.03 -7.38
CA LYS A 214 -43.68 8.20 -8.13
C LYS A 214 -42.42 7.84 -7.33
N ASN A 215 -42.48 7.79 -6.02
CA ASN A 215 -41.35 7.50 -5.12
C ASN A 215 -41.21 6.01 -4.77
N GLN A 216 -41.99 5.13 -5.42
CA GLN A 216 -41.89 3.68 -5.24
C GLN A 216 -40.47 3.20 -5.58
N LYS A 217 -39.94 2.30 -4.75
CA LYS A 217 -38.65 1.62 -5.01
C LYS A 217 -38.80 0.68 -6.19
N ASP A 218 -37.68 0.44 -6.89
CA ASP A 218 -37.68 -0.51 -8.01
C ASP A 218 -37.89 -1.93 -7.47
N MET A 219 -38.62 -2.72 -8.25
CA MET A 219 -38.77 -4.14 -8.04
C MET A 219 -38.28 -4.90 -9.27
N PHE A 220 -37.62 -6.00 -9.08
CA PHE A 220 -37.01 -6.82 -10.10
C PHE A 220 -37.46 -8.27 -9.94
N LEU A 221 -37.67 -8.95 -11.06
CA LEU A 221 -37.91 -10.40 -11.09
C LEU A 221 -36.89 -11.07 -11.99
N ILE A 222 -36.19 -12.05 -11.46
CA ILE A 222 -35.33 -12.94 -12.25
C ILE A 222 -36.03 -14.29 -12.41
N SER A 223 -36.30 -14.65 -13.64
CA SER A 223 -36.89 -15.93 -14.02
C SER A 223 -36.50 -16.29 -15.46
N PRO A 224 -36.23 -17.55 -15.75
CA PRO A 224 -35.85 -17.98 -17.13
C PRO A 224 -36.99 -17.82 -18.13
N LYS A 225 -38.24 -17.95 -17.68
CA LYS A 225 -39.42 -17.87 -18.54
C LYS A 225 -40.64 -17.39 -17.75
N ILE A 226 -41.41 -16.48 -18.35
CA ILE A 226 -42.75 -16.11 -17.89
C ILE A 226 -43.72 -16.09 -19.07
N SER A 227 -45.03 -16.22 -18.83
CA SER A 227 -46.04 -16.05 -19.87
C SER A 227 -46.21 -14.57 -20.24
N GLY A 228 -46.66 -14.29 -21.48
CA GLY A 228 -46.92 -12.90 -21.90
C GLY A 228 -48.06 -12.22 -21.09
N GLN A 229 -49.00 -12.99 -20.54
CA GLN A 229 -49.99 -12.48 -19.63
C GLN A 229 -49.35 -12.02 -18.33
N ARG A 230 -48.42 -12.79 -17.80
CA ARG A 230 -47.65 -12.51 -16.60
C ARG A 230 -46.78 -11.25 -16.80
N GLU A 231 -46.08 -11.16 -17.90
CA GLU A 231 -45.26 -9.98 -18.19
C GLU A 231 -46.10 -8.68 -18.20
N ARG A 232 -47.30 -8.71 -18.79
CA ARG A 232 -48.21 -7.56 -18.73
C ARG A 232 -48.65 -7.20 -17.32
N MET A 233 -48.87 -8.20 -16.44
CA MET A 233 -49.21 -7.99 -15.01
C MET A 233 -48.02 -7.35 -14.28
N LEU A 234 -46.80 -7.87 -14.44
CA LEU A 234 -45.59 -7.33 -13.83
C LEU A 234 -45.34 -5.86 -14.22
N ASN A 235 -45.53 -5.54 -15.50
CA ASN A 235 -45.41 -4.17 -16.01
C ASN A 235 -46.43 -3.23 -15.33
N LYS A 236 -47.67 -3.66 -15.10
CA LYS A 236 -48.67 -2.88 -14.34
C LYS A 236 -48.27 -2.64 -12.89
N MET A 237 -47.59 -3.61 -12.26
CA MET A 237 -47.06 -3.51 -10.91
C MET A 237 -45.69 -2.78 -10.84
N LYS A 238 -45.13 -2.36 -11.99
CA LYS A 238 -43.81 -1.75 -12.11
C LYS A 238 -42.66 -2.67 -11.63
N VAL A 239 -42.82 -3.98 -11.85
CA VAL A 239 -41.77 -4.98 -11.61
C VAL A 239 -41.00 -5.18 -12.93
N GLN A 240 -39.70 -4.97 -12.89
CA GLN A 240 -38.81 -5.13 -14.04
C GLN A 240 -38.45 -6.61 -14.20
N TYR A 241 -38.88 -7.22 -15.28
CA TYR A 241 -38.55 -8.60 -15.59
C TYR A 241 -37.16 -8.71 -16.23
N CYS A 242 -36.33 -9.59 -15.68
CA CYS A 242 -35.00 -9.95 -16.18
C CYS A 242 -35.01 -11.45 -16.52
N LYS A 243 -34.96 -11.78 -17.83
CA LYS A 243 -34.94 -13.16 -18.32
C LYS A 243 -33.55 -13.77 -18.07
N ALA A 244 -33.40 -14.60 -17.06
CA ALA A 244 -32.20 -15.35 -16.73
C ALA A 244 -32.49 -16.47 -15.73
N TYR A 245 -31.61 -17.46 -15.66
CA TYR A 245 -31.55 -18.41 -14.57
C TYR A 245 -30.94 -17.75 -13.33
N ALA A 246 -31.28 -18.26 -12.14
CA ALA A 246 -30.72 -17.78 -10.87
C ALA A 246 -29.19 -17.90 -10.87
N THR A 247 -28.65 -19.04 -11.31
CA THR A 247 -27.22 -19.31 -11.41
C THR A 247 -26.49 -18.27 -12.25
N GLU A 248 -26.98 -17.94 -13.45
CA GLU A 248 -26.38 -16.95 -14.34
C GLU A 248 -26.28 -15.56 -13.69
N PHE A 249 -27.36 -15.17 -13.02
CA PHE A 249 -27.40 -13.89 -12.29
C PHE A 249 -26.44 -13.86 -11.10
N LEU A 250 -26.40 -14.92 -10.30
CA LEU A 250 -25.54 -15.00 -9.11
C LEU A 250 -24.05 -15.03 -9.52
N GLU A 251 -23.69 -15.74 -10.58
CA GLU A 251 -22.32 -15.74 -11.12
C GLU A 251 -21.90 -14.33 -11.57
N GLU A 252 -22.75 -13.62 -12.33
CA GLU A 252 -22.47 -12.24 -12.75
C GLU A 252 -22.38 -11.29 -11.55
N LEU A 253 -23.26 -11.46 -10.58
CA LEU A 253 -23.27 -10.66 -9.35
C LEU A 253 -21.98 -10.87 -8.53
N ILE A 254 -21.60 -12.10 -8.24
CA ILE A 254 -20.38 -12.42 -7.47
C ILE A 254 -19.15 -11.85 -8.18
N LYS A 255 -19.05 -12.05 -9.50
CA LYS A 255 -17.96 -11.47 -10.30
C LYS A 255 -17.90 -9.95 -10.14
N ASN A 256 -19.03 -9.27 -10.21
CA ASN A 256 -19.10 -7.83 -10.10
C ASN A 256 -18.75 -7.34 -8.68
N LEU A 257 -19.16 -8.09 -7.66
CA LEU A 257 -18.78 -7.84 -6.27
C LEU A 257 -17.27 -8.01 -6.08
N CYS A 258 -16.68 -9.10 -6.53
CA CYS A 258 -15.24 -9.32 -6.49
C CYS A 258 -14.45 -8.18 -7.13
N ASP A 259 -14.94 -7.62 -8.23
CA ASP A 259 -14.26 -6.55 -8.95
C ASP A 259 -14.42 -5.17 -8.30
N ASN A 260 -15.39 -4.97 -7.39
CA ASN A 260 -15.73 -3.61 -6.94
C ASN A 260 -15.89 -3.43 -5.43
N ILE A 261 -15.99 -4.49 -4.65
CA ILE A 261 -16.38 -4.37 -3.22
C ILE A 261 -15.39 -3.57 -2.39
N SER A 262 -14.08 -3.67 -2.68
CA SER A 262 -13.06 -2.89 -1.95
C SER A 262 -13.18 -1.40 -2.24
N ASP A 263 -13.51 -1.03 -3.49
CA ASP A 263 -13.77 0.35 -3.86
C ASP A 263 -15.06 0.87 -3.20
N ASP A 264 -16.12 0.06 -3.21
CA ASP A 264 -17.39 0.40 -2.54
C ASP A 264 -17.20 0.56 -1.03
N PHE A 265 -16.35 -0.26 -0.40
CA PHE A 265 -16.00 -0.12 1.01
C PHE A 265 -15.21 1.17 1.29
N LYS A 266 -14.19 1.47 0.50
CA LYS A 266 -13.40 2.71 0.63
C LYS A 266 -14.30 3.95 0.58
N HIS A 267 -15.25 3.99 -0.35
CA HIS A 267 -16.19 5.09 -0.52
C HIS A 267 -17.46 5.01 0.37
N LYS A 268 -17.49 4.14 1.38
CA LYS A 268 -18.61 3.97 2.33
C LYS A 268 -19.95 3.63 1.67
N LYS A 269 -19.94 2.93 0.52
CA LYS A 269 -21.15 2.44 -0.16
C LYS A 269 -21.63 1.09 0.37
N VAL A 270 -20.75 0.34 1.01
CA VAL A 270 -21.02 -0.93 1.67
C VAL A 270 -20.52 -0.88 3.11
N SER A 271 -21.19 -1.56 4.02
CA SER A 271 -20.82 -1.59 5.44
C SER A 271 -19.53 -2.38 5.67
N ALA A 272 -18.82 -2.06 6.76
CA ALA A 272 -17.61 -2.79 7.17
C ALA A 272 -17.91 -4.28 7.46
N ALA A 273 -19.06 -4.57 8.03
CA ALA A 273 -19.51 -5.94 8.34
C ALA A 273 -19.68 -6.75 7.06
N THR A 274 -20.40 -6.22 6.06
CA THR A 274 -20.62 -6.87 4.77
C THR A 274 -19.30 -7.06 4.01
N TYR A 275 -18.44 -6.04 3.99
CA TYR A 275 -17.11 -6.14 3.36
C TYR A 275 -16.29 -7.27 3.98
N THR A 276 -16.18 -7.28 5.32
CA THR A 276 -15.42 -8.32 6.03
C THR A 276 -16.00 -9.72 5.79
N LYS A 277 -17.34 -9.87 5.89
CA LYS A 277 -17.98 -11.17 5.61
C LYS A 277 -17.75 -11.63 4.18
N PHE A 278 -17.86 -10.75 3.19
CA PHE A 278 -17.58 -11.11 1.80
C PHE A 278 -16.13 -11.57 1.59
N CYS A 279 -15.16 -10.88 2.21
CA CYS A 279 -13.77 -11.32 2.18
C CYS A 279 -13.56 -12.69 2.85
N ASN A 280 -14.26 -12.93 3.97
CA ASN A 280 -14.18 -14.22 4.67
C ASN A 280 -14.70 -15.39 3.81
N THR A 281 -15.73 -15.17 2.99
CA THR A 281 -16.20 -16.21 2.03
C THR A 281 -15.18 -16.49 0.92
N HIS A 282 -14.10 -15.68 0.83
CA HIS A 282 -12.97 -15.84 -0.09
C HIS A 282 -11.66 -16.14 0.64
N ASP A 283 -11.75 -16.78 1.82
CA ASP A 283 -10.64 -17.34 2.61
C ASP A 283 -9.69 -16.32 3.24
N PHE A 284 -10.08 -15.05 3.39
CA PHE A 284 -9.27 -14.05 4.08
C PHE A 284 -10.07 -13.01 4.85
N THR A 285 -9.47 -12.46 5.90
CA THR A 285 -10.03 -11.35 6.68
C THR A 285 -9.23 -10.07 6.43
N PRO A 286 -9.87 -8.95 6.03
CA PRO A 286 -9.20 -7.67 5.92
C PRO A 286 -9.04 -7.01 7.30
N ILE A 287 -7.91 -6.36 7.53
CA ILE A 287 -7.73 -5.42 8.63
C ILE A 287 -8.07 -4.03 8.10
N ILE A 288 -9.07 -3.39 8.68
CA ILE A 288 -9.69 -2.18 8.14
C ILE A 288 -9.73 -1.07 9.18
N THR A 289 -9.70 0.17 8.69
CA THR A 289 -9.95 1.37 9.50
C THR A 289 -11.11 2.16 8.89
N THR A 290 -12.09 2.52 9.74
CA THR A 290 -13.32 3.22 9.36
C THR A 290 -13.40 4.58 10.05
N PRO A 291 -12.72 5.62 9.57
CA PRO A 291 -12.71 6.92 10.20
C PRO A 291 -14.08 7.60 10.07
N ALA A 292 -14.44 8.45 11.06
CA ALA A 292 -15.69 9.21 11.02
C ALA A 292 -15.75 10.16 9.81
N LYS A 293 -14.62 10.77 9.44
CA LYS A 293 -14.48 11.62 8.24
C LYS A 293 -13.44 11.02 7.29
N GLY A 294 -13.67 11.16 5.99
CA GLY A 294 -12.79 10.62 4.96
C GLY A 294 -13.18 9.21 4.51
N GLU A 295 -12.34 8.57 3.72
CA GLU A 295 -12.54 7.23 3.17
C GLU A 295 -12.13 6.15 4.18
N ASN A 296 -12.75 4.97 4.07
CA ASN A 296 -12.27 3.79 4.78
C ASN A 296 -10.96 3.29 4.15
N THR A 297 -10.10 2.65 4.96
CA THR A 297 -8.83 2.08 4.48
C THR A 297 -8.73 0.59 4.77
N ILE A 298 -7.99 -0.11 3.92
CA ILE A 298 -7.61 -1.51 4.09
C ILE A 298 -6.15 -1.49 4.48
N GLU A 299 -5.83 -1.82 5.73
CA GLU A 299 -4.48 -1.73 6.28
C GLU A 299 -3.66 -3.00 6.00
N ASP A 300 -4.30 -4.17 6.09
CA ASP A 300 -3.66 -5.46 5.92
C ASP A 300 -4.68 -6.53 5.52
N ILE A 301 -4.20 -7.70 5.10
CA ILE A 301 -5.00 -8.86 4.71
C ILE A 301 -4.40 -10.10 5.34
N LYS A 302 -5.20 -10.86 6.08
CA LYS A 302 -4.79 -12.12 6.74
C LYS A 302 -5.57 -13.29 6.20
N ALA A 303 -4.88 -14.38 5.87
CA ALA A 303 -5.54 -15.65 5.55
C ALA A 303 -6.36 -16.15 6.75
N LEU A 304 -7.49 -16.78 6.47
CA LEU A 304 -8.22 -17.52 7.50
C LEU A 304 -7.38 -18.73 7.97
N PRO A 305 -7.60 -19.24 9.20
CA PRO A 305 -6.86 -20.40 9.70
C PRO A 305 -6.92 -21.59 8.73
N GLY A 306 -5.73 -22.12 8.40
CA GLY A 306 -5.61 -23.25 7.47
C GLY A 306 -5.83 -22.92 5.99
N ARG A 307 -5.99 -21.64 5.63
CA ARG A 307 -6.15 -21.17 4.24
C ARG A 307 -4.88 -20.44 3.77
N THR A 308 -4.71 -20.33 2.45
CA THR A 308 -3.59 -19.63 1.81
C THR A 308 -4.11 -18.46 0.99
N LEU A 309 -3.30 -17.39 0.88
CA LEU A 309 -3.59 -16.26 0.03
C LEU A 309 -2.98 -16.46 -1.36
N ASN A 310 -3.80 -16.33 -2.38
CA ASN A 310 -3.35 -16.23 -3.75
C ASN A 310 -3.45 -14.76 -4.18
N SER A 311 -2.30 -14.08 -4.27
CA SER A 311 -2.23 -12.69 -4.68
C SER A 311 -1.76 -12.54 -6.12
N LYS A 312 -2.40 -11.64 -6.87
CA LYS A 312 -2.06 -11.37 -8.26
C LYS A 312 -2.10 -9.87 -8.53
N ILE A 313 -1.00 -9.36 -9.06
CA ILE A 313 -0.94 -8.01 -9.62
C ILE A 313 -1.01 -8.12 -11.14
N THR A 314 -1.85 -7.29 -11.74
CA THR A 314 -1.95 -7.18 -13.20
C THR A 314 -1.77 -5.71 -13.57
N PHE A 315 -0.95 -5.45 -14.58
CA PHE A 315 -0.74 -4.12 -15.12
C PHE A 315 -0.36 -4.20 -16.60
N SER A 316 -0.57 -3.10 -17.32
CA SER A 316 -0.11 -2.93 -18.71
C SER A 316 0.72 -1.65 -18.78
N VAL A 317 1.86 -1.70 -19.44
CA VAL A 317 2.81 -0.59 -19.60
C VAL A 317 3.04 -0.26 -21.08
N GLY A 318 3.66 0.89 -21.35
CA GLY A 318 4.05 1.28 -22.70
C GLY A 318 5.26 0.49 -23.24
N GLU A 319 5.48 0.57 -24.55
CA GLU A 319 6.58 -0.10 -25.26
C GLU A 319 7.98 0.27 -24.71
N GLN A 320 8.13 1.46 -24.11
CA GLN A 320 9.41 1.91 -23.52
C GLN A 320 9.93 0.99 -22.41
N TYR A 321 9.04 0.20 -21.78
CA TYR A 321 9.40 -0.73 -20.71
C TYR A 321 9.61 -2.17 -21.20
N LYS A 322 9.41 -2.44 -22.52
CA LYS A 322 9.42 -3.79 -23.06
C LYS A 322 10.75 -4.53 -22.78
N HIS A 323 11.88 -3.92 -23.09
CA HIS A 323 13.19 -4.53 -22.84
C HIS A 323 13.45 -4.81 -21.36
N PHE A 324 13.00 -3.90 -20.47
CA PHE A 324 13.13 -4.12 -19.04
C PHE A 324 12.37 -5.38 -18.60
N PHE A 325 11.15 -5.60 -19.11
CA PHE A 325 10.36 -6.77 -18.75
C PHE A 325 10.79 -8.07 -19.43
N GLU A 326 11.48 -7.99 -20.56
CA GLU A 326 12.08 -9.15 -21.23
C GLU A 326 13.29 -9.70 -20.44
N ASP A 327 14.02 -8.82 -19.73
CA ASP A 327 15.22 -9.17 -18.97
C ASP A 327 14.93 -9.48 -17.48
N ILE A 328 13.73 -9.22 -17.00
CA ILE A 328 13.35 -9.47 -15.59
C ILE A 328 13.11 -10.97 -15.36
N ASP A 329 13.82 -11.51 -14.41
CA ASP A 329 13.52 -12.79 -13.79
C ASP A 329 12.45 -12.60 -12.69
N PHE A 330 11.17 -12.76 -13.05
CA PHE A 330 10.03 -12.60 -12.13
C PHE A 330 10.04 -13.58 -10.94
N GLU A 331 10.77 -14.68 -10.99
CA GLU A 331 10.96 -15.57 -9.85
C GLU A 331 11.82 -14.93 -8.76
N ARG A 332 12.64 -13.93 -9.12
CA ARG A 332 13.63 -13.28 -8.24
C ARG A 332 13.35 -11.82 -7.96
N ASN A 333 12.41 -11.22 -8.67
CA ASN A 333 12.01 -9.83 -8.48
C ASN A 333 10.66 -9.73 -7.79
N SER A 334 10.52 -8.78 -6.88
CA SER A 334 9.28 -8.48 -6.17
C SER A 334 8.69 -7.18 -6.68
N ILE A 335 7.36 -7.12 -6.71
CA ILE A 335 6.63 -5.89 -6.91
C ILE A 335 6.38 -5.28 -5.53
N TYR A 336 6.86 -4.07 -5.34
CA TYR A 336 6.68 -3.34 -4.09
C TYR A 336 5.47 -2.44 -4.18
N ILE A 337 4.50 -2.66 -3.29
CA ILE A 337 3.40 -1.72 -3.04
C ILE A 337 3.94 -0.63 -2.10
N PRO A 338 3.64 0.67 -2.29
CA PRO A 338 4.44 1.80 -1.80
C PRO A 338 4.42 2.00 -0.28
N LYS A 339 4.77 1.01 0.49
CA LYS A 339 4.98 1.22 1.95
C LYS A 339 6.32 0.78 2.49
N SER A 340 7.17 0.12 1.80
CA SER A 340 8.57 -0.04 2.24
C SER A 340 9.38 -1.01 1.38
N PRO A 341 9.95 -0.58 0.26
CA PRO A 341 11.17 -1.24 -0.18
C PRO A 341 12.19 -1.08 0.95
N LEU A 342 12.92 -2.14 1.24
CA LEU A 342 14.06 -2.04 2.16
C LEU A 342 15.06 -1.01 1.61
N PRO A 343 15.78 -0.28 2.47
CA PRO A 343 16.82 0.63 2.04
C PRO A 343 17.77 -0.01 1.04
N HIS A 344 18.30 0.78 0.11
CA HIS A 344 19.24 0.37 -0.93
C HIS A 344 18.71 -0.60 -1.99
N THR A 345 17.44 -0.99 -1.99
CA THR A 345 16.84 -1.79 -3.06
C THR A 345 16.77 -0.95 -4.34
N PRO A 346 17.39 -1.38 -5.45
CA PRO A 346 17.21 -0.69 -6.72
C PRO A 346 15.80 -0.93 -7.25
N LEU A 347 15.06 0.15 -7.47
CA LEU A 347 13.68 0.09 -7.91
C LEU A 347 13.50 0.80 -9.23
N LEU A 348 12.84 0.14 -10.17
CA LEU A 348 12.18 0.81 -11.27
C LEU A 348 10.86 1.38 -10.78
N LYS A 349 10.68 2.67 -10.87
CA LYS A 349 9.40 3.35 -10.63
C LYS A 349 8.69 3.53 -11.97
N ILE A 350 7.45 3.09 -12.05
CA ILE A 350 6.53 3.36 -13.16
C ILE A 350 5.40 4.22 -12.59
N ASP A 351 5.20 5.41 -13.12
CA ASP A 351 4.15 6.29 -12.67
C ASP A 351 2.77 5.83 -13.17
N GLY A 352 1.72 6.07 -12.38
CA GLY A 352 0.38 5.61 -12.69
C GLY A 352 -0.18 6.11 -14.02
N SER A 353 0.27 7.28 -14.49
CA SER A 353 -0.07 7.82 -15.82
C SER A 353 0.45 6.96 -16.98
N GLU A 354 1.47 6.15 -16.76
CA GLU A 354 2.07 5.23 -17.73
C GLU A 354 1.47 3.81 -17.64
N LEU A 355 0.64 3.55 -16.61
CA LEU A 355 -0.08 2.29 -16.42
C LEU A 355 -1.45 2.38 -17.12
N LYS A 356 -1.67 1.60 -18.17
CA LYS A 356 -2.95 1.58 -18.90
C LYS A 356 -4.06 0.85 -18.14
N GLN A 357 -3.71 -0.18 -17.40
CA GLN A 357 -4.58 -0.95 -16.52
C GLN A 357 -3.73 -1.48 -15.37
N SER A 358 -4.20 -1.27 -14.15
CA SER A 358 -3.50 -1.83 -12.99
C SER A 358 -4.50 -2.23 -11.92
N PHE A 359 -4.33 -3.43 -11.38
CA PHE A 359 -5.09 -3.88 -10.22
C PHE A 359 -4.34 -4.97 -9.44
N PHE A 360 -4.60 -4.99 -8.14
CA PHE A 360 -4.15 -6.02 -7.22
C PHE A 360 -5.34 -6.84 -6.74
N LYS A 361 -5.27 -8.15 -6.90
CA LYS A 361 -6.28 -9.13 -6.45
C LYS A 361 -5.73 -10.03 -5.38
N VAL A 362 -6.60 -10.38 -4.42
CA VAL A 362 -6.38 -11.46 -3.45
C VAL A 362 -7.57 -12.40 -3.53
N ASN A 363 -7.32 -13.68 -3.75
CA ASN A 363 -8.36 -14.72 -3.89
C ASN A 363 -9.54 -14.28 -4.79
N ASN A 364 -9.22 -13.72 -5.96
CA ASN A 364 -10.13 -13.14 -6.96
C ASN A 364 -10.77 -11.79 -6.62
N ILE A 365 -10.70 -11.30 -5.36
CA ILE A 365 -11.20 -9.96 -5.00
C ILE A 365 -10.20 -8.89 -5.41
N VAL A 366 -10.65 -7.87 -6.13
CA VAL A 366 -9.84 -6.69 -6.45
C VAL A 366 -9.75 -5.82 -5.19
N ILE A 367 -8.56 -5.72 -4.64
CA ILE A 367 -8.29 -4.92 -3.43
C ILE A 367 -7.96 -3.48 -3.78
N GLN A 368 -7.21 -3.27 -4.86
CA GLN A 368 -6.79 -1.95 -5.32
C GLN A 368 -6.83 -1.88 -6.85
N LYS A 369 -7.34 -0.76 -7.37
CA LYS A 369 -7.28 -0.37 -8.79
C LYS A 369 -6.45 0.89 -8.94
N ASP A 370 -5.96 1.14 -10.14
CA ASP A 370 -5.36 2.39 -10.57
C ASP A 370 -4.24 2.85 -9.62
N PHE A 371 -3.10 2.16 -9.68
CA PHE A 371 -1.94 2.49 -8.86
C PHE A 371 -1.41 3.89 -9.19
N ALA A 372 -1.10 4.69 -8.16
CA ALA A 372 -0.42 5.96 -8.33
C ALA A 372 1.00 5.77 -8.90
N SER A 373 1.67 4.70 -8.51
CA SER A 373 2.95 4.24 -9.05
C SER A 373 3.18 2.77 -8.74
N LEU A 374 4.01 2.11 -9.55
CA LEU A 374 4.45 0.74 -9.36
C LEU A 374 5.97 0.73 -9.21
N PHE A 375 6.46 0.03 -8.18
CA PHE A 375 7.88 -0.17 -7.94
C PHE A 375 8.24 -1.63 -8.16
N ILE A 376 9.22 -1.89 -9.01
CA ILE A 376 9.70 -3.23 -9.33
C ILE A 376 11.19 -3.30 -9.05
N GLY A 377 11.61 -4.33 -8.33
CA GLY A 377 13.02 -4.54 -8.00
C GLY A 377 13.29 -5.92 -7.40
N PRO A 378 14.55 -6.26 -7.13
CA PRO A 378 14.91 -7.54 -6.58
C PRO A 378 14.37 -7.72 -5.16
N SER A 379 14.05 -8.96 -4.81
CA SER A 379 13.75 -9.34 -3.42
C SER A 379 14.98 -9.06 -2.56
N THR A 380 14.83 -8.16 -1.58
CA THR A 380 15.92 -7.73 -0.69
C THR A 380 15.73 -8.35 0.69
N THR A 381 16.81 -8.90 1.22
CA THR A 381 16.85 -9.49 2.57
C THR A 381 17.70 -8.61 3.48
N LYS A 382 17.21 -8.29 4.67
CA LYS A 382 18.01 -7.65 5.72
C LYS A 382 18.97 -8.67 6.31
N ILE A 383 20.24 -8.29 6.44
CA ILE A 383 21.32 -9.11 7.00
C ILE A 383 22.10 -8.30 8.04
N SER A 384 22.71 -8.98 9.00
CA SER A 384 23.65 -8.35 9.93
C SER A 384 25.07 -8.64 9.46
N LEU A 385 25.85 -7.58 9.30
CA LEU A 385 27.24 -7.67 8.83
C LEU A 385 28.21 -7.34 9.97
N ASN A 386 29.25 -8.15 10.12
CA ASN A 386 30.36 -7.88 11.01
C ASN A 386 31.58 -7.57 10.14
N ILE A 387 32.07 -6.33 10.17
CA ILE A 387 33.18 -5.83 9.38
C ILE A 387 34.41 -5.71 10.28
N CYS A 388 35.52 -6.32 9.88
CA CYS A 388 36.75 -6.31 10.65
C CYS A 388 37.96 -6.01 9.78
N ILE A 389 38.82 -5.07 10.23
CA ILE A 389 40.13 -4.76 9.65
C ILE A 389 41.19 -5.00 10.75
N PRO A 390 41.84 -6.15 10.79
CA PRO A 390 42.78 -6.49 11.86
C PRO A 390 43.95 -5.53 12.00
N SER A 391 44.48 -5.01 10.89
CA SER A 391 45.63 -4.08 10.86
C SER A 391 45.30 -2.73 11.53
N ARG A 392 44.02 -2.37 11.65
CA ARG A 392 43.54 -1.08 12.21
C ARG A 392 42.77 -1.20 13.51
N ASN A 393 42.65 -2.41 14.08
CA ASN A 393 41.77 -2.72 15.22
C ASN A 393 40.32 -2.26 15.00
N PHE A 394 39.85 -2.34 13.75
CA PHE A 394 38.51 -1.90 13.36
C PHE A 394 37.58 -3.12 13.41
N ILE A 395 36.48 -3.01 14.16
CA ILE A 395 35.40 -3.99 14.22
C ILE A 395 34.08 -3.22 14.34
N GLU A 396 33.19 -3.39 13.36
CA GLU A 396 31.87 -2.79 13.37
C GLU A 396 30.79 -3.77 12.94
N ASN A 397 29.63 -3.68 13.62
CA ASN A 397 28.42 -4.41 13.26
C ASN A 397 27.42 -3.43 12.62
N VAL A 398 26.96 -3.75 11.42
CA VAL A 398 26.02 -2.92 10.69
C VAL A 398 24.89 -3.75 10.10
N ASP A 399 23.73 -3.12 10.00
CA ASP A 399 22.64 -3.64 9.21
C ASP A 399 22.97 -3.52 7.73
N GLY A 400 22.90 -4.63 7.04
CA GLY A 400 23.11 -4.71 5.61
C GLY A 400 21.87 -5.25 4.89
N TYR A 401 21.90 -5.17 3.58
CA TYR A 401 20.84 -5.63 2.69
C TYR A 401 21.46 -6.43 1.56
N SER A 402 20.92 -7.64 1.32
CA SER A 402 21.36 -8.50 0.23
C SER A 402 20.25 -8.71 -0.78
N TYR A 403 20.59 -8.62 -2.06
CA TYR A 403 19.67 -8.91 -3.16
C TYR A 403 20.41 -9.45 -4.39
N LYS A 404 19.68 -10.17 -5.25
CA LYS A 404 20.18 -10.66 -6.53
C LYS A 404 19.78 -9.71 -7.64
N LEU A 405 20.75 -9.17 -8.41
CA LEU A 405 20.44 -8.38 -9.60
C LEU A 405 20.02 -9.28 -10.77
N ASN A 406 20.69 -10.41 -10.94
CA ASN A 406 20.38 -11.43 -11.95
C ASN A 406 20.90 -12.80 -11.47
N ARG A 407 20.91 -13.81 -12.38
CA ARG A 407 21.35 -15.18 -12.06
C ARG A 407 22.78 -15.21 -11.49
N ASN A 408 23.63 -14.33 -11.98
CA ASN A 408 25.08 -14.36 -11.73
C ASN A 408 25.56 -13.20 -10.84
N LYS A 409 24.68 -12.28 -10.39
CA LYS A 409 25.11 -11.11 -9.62
C LYS A 409 24.34 -10.99 -8.32
N VAL A 410 25.10 -10.98 -7.23
CA VAL A 410 24.59 -10.72 -5.86
C VAL A 410 25.17 -9.38 -5.39
N VAL A 411 24.34 -8.59 -4.72
CA VAL A 411 24.74 -7.31 -4.13
C VAL A 411 24.55 -7.37 -2.63
N ILE A 412 25.54 -6.86 -1.90
CA ILE A 412 25.44 -6.52 -0.49
C ILE A 412 25.55 -5.00 -0.38
N ALA A 413 24.55 -4.36 0.21
CA ALA A 413 24.51 -2.93 0.43
C ALA A 413 24.42 -2.62 1.92
N PHE A 414 25.15 -1.61 2.39
CA PHE A 414 25.09 -1.16 3.79
C PHE A 414 25.51 0.31 3.90
N ASP A 415 25.13 0.93 5.01
CA ASP A 415 25.40 2.32 5.31
C ASP A 415 26.65 2.44 6.20
N CYS A 416 27.65 3.13 5.70
CA CYS A 416 28.88 3.46 6.41
C CYS A 416 28.86 4.85 7.06
N HIS A 417 27.71 5.31 7.49
CA HIS A 417 27.49 6.58 8.15
C HIS A 417 27.73 7.82 7.26
N ILE A 418 28.93 7.96 6.67
CA ILE A 418 29.32 9.06 5.78
C ILE A 418 29.20 8.72 4.28
N TYR A 419 29.03 7.47 3.95
CA TYR A 419 28.78 7.00 2.59
C TYR A 419 27.95 5.74 2.59
N GLU A 420 27.25 5.50 1.49
CA GLU A 420 26.56 4.25 1.19
C GLU A 420 27.47 3.35 0.38
N THR A 421 27.48 2.07 0.71
CA THR A 421 28.33 1.07 0.04
C THR A 421 27.51 -0.01 -0.61
N LYS A 422 27.90 -0.42 -1.83
CA LYS A 422 27.39 -1.58 -2.55
C LYS A 422 28.54 -2.44 -3.04
N ILE A 423 28.59 -3.68 -2.59
CA ILE A 423 29.54 -4.68 -3.05
C ILE A 423 28.80 -5.62 -3.99
N VAL A 424 29.25 -5.67 -5.25
CA VAL A 424 28.65 -6.52 -6.29
C VAL A 424 29.55 -7.71 -6.53
N PHE A 425 29.00 -8.92 -6.37
CA PHE A 425 29.66 -10.20 -6.69
C PHE A 425 29.11 -10.69 -8.02
N ASP A 426 29.99 -10.81 -9.02
CA ASP A 426 29.66 -11.27 -10.37
C ASP A 426 30.27 -12.65 -10.63
N TYR A 427 29.41 -13.64 -10.77
CA TYR A 427 29.72 -15.07 -11.01
C TYR A 427 29.67 -15.45 -12.49
N SER A 428 29.59 -14.48 -13.42
CA SER A 428 29.39 -14.73 -14.86
C SER A 428 30.53 -15.50 -15.52
N ASN A 429 31.69 -15.62 -14.90
CA ASN A 429 32.89 -16.22 -15.48
C ASN A 429 33.26 -17.59 -14.88
N GLU A 430 32.32 -18.30 -14.23
CA GLU A 430 32.59 -19.57 -13.60
C GLU A 430 33.03 -20.70 -14.54
N GLU A 431 32.76 -20.61 -15.86
CA GLU A 431 33.13 -21.66 -16.82
C GLU A 431 34.63 -21.69 -17.18
N THR A 432 35.37 -20.64 -16.89
CA THR A 432 36.78 -20.51 -17.32
C THR A 432 37.78 -20.16 -16.24
N SER A 433 37.37 -19.64 -15.10
CA SER A 433 38.25 -19.35 -13.95
C SER A 433 37.47 -19.30 -12.65
N GLN A 434 37.99 -19.91 -11.59
CA GLN A 434 37.44 -19.91 -10.23
C GLN A 434 37.44 -18.52 -9.53
N GLN A 435 37.43 -17.42 -10.27
CA GLN A 435 37.55 -16.06 -9.69
C GLN A 435 36.23 -15.29 -9.83
N ILE A 436 35.60 -15.02 -8.70
CA ILE A 436 34.45 -14.13 -8.60
C ILE A 436 34.94 -12.69 -8.79
N LYS A 437 34.37 -11.98 -9.76
CA LYS A 437 34.64 -10.56 -9.94
C LYS A 437 33.86 -9.75 -8.89
N THR A 438 34.59 -9.03 -8.05
CA THR A 438 33.99 -8.17 -7.01
C THR A 438 34.14 -6.70 -7.39
N THR A 439 33.06 -5.93 -7.30
CA THR A 439 33.08 -4.47 -7.51
C THR A 439 32.59 -3.77 -6.25
N PHE A 440 33.38 -2.82 -5.76
CA PHE A 440 33.05 -1.99 -4.61
C PHE A 440 32.60 -0.60 -5.09
N ASN A 441 31.34 -0.26 -4.83
CA ASN A 441 30.78 1.05 -5.16
C ASN A 441 30.47 1.79 -3.86
N TYR A 442 30.77 3.09 -3.83
CA TYR A 442 30.48 3.95 -2.68
C TYR A 442 29.96 5.31 -3.16
N ASN A 443 29.14 5.94 -2.32
CA ASN A 443 28.59 7.27 -2.59
C ASN A 443 28.60 8.08 -1.28
N PHE A 444 29.40 9.15 -1.22
CA PHE A 444 29.47 10.01 -0.03
C PHE A 444 28.19 10.81 0.14
N LYS A 445 27.79 10.99 1.38
CA LYS A 445 26.63 11.81 1.77
C LYS A 445 27.05 13.27 1.93
N ASP A 446 26.12 14.18 1.62
CA ASP A 446 26.33 15.61 1.80
C ASP A 446 26.42 16.00 3.28
N THR A 447 25.74 15.25 4.17
CA THR A 447 25.71 15.50 5.61
C THR A 447 25.73 14.20 6.41
N TYR A 448 26.22 14.27 7.66
CA TYR A 448 26.25 13.16 8.60
C TYR A 448 26.07 13.66 10.04
N THR A 449 25.88 12.75 11.01
CA THR A 449 25.45 13.08 12.37
C THR A 449 26.52 12.82 13.46
N ASP A 450 27.58 12.07 13.17
CA ASP A 450 28.60 11.68 14.16
C ASP A 450 30.00 11.66 13.53
N ASN A 451 30.84 12.60 13.95
CA ASN A 451 32.19 12.76 13.40
C ASN A 451 33.16 11.64 13.88
N ASN A 452 32.92 10.97 15.00
CA ASN A 452 33.72 9.83 15.40
C ASN A 452 33.45 8.63 14.50
N LYS A 453 32.17 8.41 14.16
CA LYS A 453 31.79 7.39 13.16
C LYS A 453 32.33 7.74 11.78
N ALA A 454 32.36 9.03 11.41
CA ALA A 454 32.97 9.45 10.16
C ALA A 454 34.46 9.07 10.07
N LEU A 455 35.22 9.34 11.14
CA LEU A 455 36.63 8.95 11.24
C LEU A 455 36.82 7.43 11.16
N LEU A 456 35.94 6.67 11.79
CA LEU A 456 35.96 5.22 11.75
C LEU A 456 35.74 4.68 10.33
N TRP A 457 34.69 5.16 9.66
CA TRP A 457 34.33 4.67 8.34
C TRP A 457 35.24 5.15 7.21
N ILE A 458 35.91 6.30 7.38
CA ILE A 458 36.97 6.69 6.45
C ILE A 458 38.19 5.78 6.57
N ASP A 459 38.47 5.22 7.74
CA ASP A 459 39.52 4.22 7.93
C ASP A 459 39.19 2.91 7.19
N PHE A 460 37.92 2.50 7.14
CA PHE A 460 37.48 1.32 6.39
C PHE A 460 37.73 1.50 4.88
N ILE A 461 37.23 2.59 4.29
CA ILE A 461 37.40 2.82 2.86
C ILE A 461 38.87 3.02 2.48
N ASP A 462 39.65 3.73 3.32
CA ASP A 462 41.07 3.93 3.14
C ASP A 462 41.85 2.60 3.18
N ALA A 463 41.51 1.68 4.11
CA ALA A 463 42.07 0.34 4.17
C ALA A 463 41.76 -0.47 2.91
N ALA A 464 40.51 -0.43 2.46
CA ALA A 464 40.07 -1.12 1.26
C ALA A 464 40.88 -0.67 0.02
N PHE A 465 41.10 0.66 -0.13
CA PHE A 465 41.89 1.23 -1.22
C PHE A 465 43.38 0.99 -1.08
N ASN A 466 43.90 0.89 0.14
CA ASN A 466 45.32 0.56 0.39
C ASN A 466 45.56 -0.98 0.33
N LYS A 467 44.55 -1.77 -0.07
CA LYS A 467 44.66 -3.23 -0.19
C LYS A 467 44.95 -3.94 1.15
N GLU A 468 44.56 -3.34 2.26
CA GLU A 468 44.65 -3.97 3.55
C GLU A 468 43.58 -5.07 3.63
N PRO A 469 43.93 -6.27 4.16
CA PRO A 469 42.95 -7.33 4.28
C PRO A 469 41.83 -6.95 5.28
N PHE A 470 40.59 -7.14 4.88
CA PHE A 470 39.44 -6.99 5.73
C PHE A 470 38.46 -8.15 5.55
N THR A 471 37.63 -8.39 6.53
CA THR A 471 36.59 -9.42 6.48
C THR A 471 35.20 -8.78 6.64
N ILE A 472 34.23 -9.30 5.89
CA ILE A 472 32.80 -9.01 6.09
C ILE A 472 32.14 -10.35 6.33
N SER A 473 31.66 -10.59 7.54
CA SER A 473 30.96 -11.80 7.93
C SER A 473 29.52 -11.52 8.32
N GLY A 474 28.61 -12.44 8.08
CA GLY A 474 27.21 -12.33 8.39
C GLY A 474 26.50 -13.68 8.26
N LEU A 475 25.18 -13.68 8.08
CA LEU A 475 24.37 -14.89 7.82
C LEU A 475 24.83 -15.68 6.58
N ILE A 476 25.49 -15.00 5.64
CA ILE A 476 26.24 -15.62 4.55
C ILE A 476 27.71 -15.64 5.01
N LYS A 477 28.26 -16.80 5.33
CA LYS A 477 29.67 -16.97 5.65
C LYS A 477 30.50 -16.66 4.41
N MET A 478 30.83 -15.41 4.19
CA MET A 478 31.75 -14.96 3.17
C MET A 478 32.88 -14.19 3.84
N ASP A 479 34.02 -14.80 3.95
CA ASP A 479 35.26 -14.15 4.35
C ASP A 479 35.93 -13.63 3.07
N PHE A 480 35.97 -12.31 2.90
CA PHE A 480 36.66 -11.69 1.78
C PHE A 480 38.08 -11.36 2.21
N ASN A 481 39.03 -11.98 1.58
CA ASN A 481 40.45 -11.61 1.66
C ASN A 481 40.79 -10.86 0.36
N THR A 482 40.84 -9.53 0.39
CA THR A 482 41.13 -8.72 -0.76
C THR A 482 42.64 -8.72 -1.04
N SER A 483 43.13 -9.63 -1.85
CA SER A 483 44.51 -9.64 -2.35
C SER A 483 44.68 -9.14 -3.79
N GLY A 484 43.62 -8.59 -4.39
CA GLY A 484 43.57 -8.22 -5.81
C GLY A 484 43.84 -6.73 -6.12
N ASN A 485 44.23 -6.44 -7.36
CA ASN A 485 44.45 -5.07 -7.88
C ASN A 485 43.12 -4.34 -8.17
N TYR A 486 42.29 -4.06 -7.18
CA TYR A 486 40.95 -3.51 -7.39
C TYR A 486 40.86 -1.99 -7.52
N PHE A 487 41.95 -1.25 -7.14
CA PHE A 487 41.90 0.20 -7.11
C PHE A 487 43.19 0.77 -7.67
N SER A 488 43.20 1.29 -8.89
CA SER A 488 44.25 2.03 -9.49
C SER A 488 44.03 3.55 -9.34
N GLU A 489 45.04 4.27 -8.87
CA GLU A 489 45.21 5.74 -8.91
C GLU A 489 44.47 6.66 -7.95
N GLU A 490 43.38 6.28 -7.23
CA GLU A 490 42.63 7.20 -6.35
C GLU A 490 43.17 7.28 -4.89
N ASN A 491 44.27 6.62 -4.57
CA ASN A 491 44.76 6.46 -3.19
C ASN A 491 45.14 7.76 -2.44
N LYS A 492 45.22 8.91 -3.10
CA LYS A 492 45.55 10.17 -2.43
C LYS A 492 44.37 10.94 -1.84
N CYS A 493 43.15 10.65 -2.29
CA CYS A 493 41.95 11.38 -1.85
C CYS A 493 41.58 11.15 -0.37
N PHE A 494 41.60 9.93 0.11
CA PHE A 494 41.07 9.63 1.45
C PHE A 494 41.94 10.16 2.59
N SER A 495 43.23 10.36 2.36
CA SER A 495 44.09 11.05 3.34
C SER A 495 43.62 12.47 3.64
N LEU A 496 43.10 13.20 2.64
CA LEU A 496 42.55 14.55 2.81
C LEU A 496 41.24 14.52 3.57
N TYR A 497 40.34 13.56 3.25
CA TYR A 497 39.09 13.34 4.02
C TYR A 497 39.37 13.05 5.49
N LYS A 498 40.36 12.18 5.76
CA LYS A 498 40.75 11.85 7.13
C LYS A 498 41.30 13.07 7.88
N LYS A 499 42.11 13.90 7.24
CA LYS A 499 42.60 15.17 7.78
C LYS A 499 41.45 16.11 8.09
N PHE A 500 40.50 16.27 7.15
CA PHE A 500 39.31 17.09 7.33
C PHE A 500 38.49 16.67 8.56
N TYR A 501 38.11 15.40 8.68
CA TYR A 501 37.34 14.90 9.82
C TYR A 501 38.10 15.04 11.15
N LYS A 502 39.42 14.92 11.15
CA LYS A 502 40.27 15.19 12.32
C LYS A 502 40.24 16.67 12.69
N ASN A 503 40.36 17.56 11.70
CA ASN A 503 40.27 19.01 11.96
C ASN A 503 38.93 19.38 12.57
N ILE A 504 37.80 18.85 12.05
CA ILE A 504 36.48 19.10 12.60
C ILE A 504 36.39 18.65 14.07
N LYS A 505 36.92 17.47 14.40
CA LYS A 505 36.96 16.98 15.79
C LYS A 505 37.76 17.90 16.69
N GLU A 506 38.89 18.38 16.20
CA GLU A 506 39.79 19.25 16.97
C GLU A 506 39.21 20.65 17.16
N ILE A 507 38.50 21.17 16.14
CA ILE A 507 37.74 22.43 16.24
C ILE A 507 36.66 22.34 17.32
N GLU A 508 35.93 21.23 17.41
CA GLU A 508 34.95 21.00 18.48
C GLU A 508 35.61 21.02 19.86
N LEU A 509 36.74 20.37 20.01
CA LEU A 509 37.47 20.31 21.29
C LEU A 509 37.97 21.69 21.73
N LEU A 510 38.60 22.43 20.80
CA LEU A 510 39.20 23.74 21.13
C LEU A 510 38.15 24.84 21.29
N SER A 511 37.08 24.81 20.53
CA SER A 511 35.98 25.79 20.65
C SER A 511 35.06 25.52 21.83
N GLY A 512 35.11 24.31 22.42
CA GLY A 512 34.20 23.86 23.49
C GLY A 512 32.74 23.69 23.01
N GLN A 513 32.52 23.63 21.70
CA GLN A 513 31.17 23.66 21.11
C GLN A 513 30.98 22.50 20.13
N LYS A 514 29.95 21.67 20.37
CA LYS A 514 29.59 20.59 19.50
C LYS A 514 28.71 21.06 18.33
N PHE A 515 28.95 20.55 17.12
CA PHE A 515 28.11 20.83 15.97
C PHE A 515 26.79 20.07 16.05
N LYS A 516 25.72 20.63 15.50
CA LYS A 516 24.41 19.98 15.40
C LYS A 516 24.36 18.97 14.25
N PHE A 517 25.05 19.25 13.17
CA PHE A 517 25.24 18.37 12.02
C PHE A 517 26.62 18.62 11.42
N TYR A 518 27.05 17.72 10.58
CA TYR A 518 28.35 17.78 9.91
C TYR A 518 28.15 17.71 8.40
N ASN A 519 28.85 18.54 7.66
CA ASN A 519 28.89 18.51 6.20
C ASN A 519 29.92 17.50 5.71
N GLY A 520 29.63 16.86 4.58
CA GLY A 520 30.57 16.02 3.86
C GLY A 520 31.81 16.80 3.42
N TYR A 521 32.86 16.07 3.05
CA TYR A 521 34.11 16.69 2.60
C TYR A 521 33.88 17.49 1.31
N THR A 522 34.41 18.72 1.28
CA THR A 522 34.71 19.49 0.06
C THR A 522 36.06 20.18 0.23
N ASN A 523 36.72 20.51 -0.87
CA ASN A 523 38.01 21.22 -0.82
C ASN A 523 37.90 22.57 -0.09
N ALA A 524 36.77 23.28 -0.28
CA ALA A 524 36.50 24.54 0.39
C ALA A 524 36.34 24.37 1.91
N LEU A 525 35.54 23.41 2.35
CA LEU A 525 35.34 23.11 3.80
C LEU A 525 36.63 22.61 4.44
N HIS A 526 37.44 21.83 3.71
CA HIS A 526 38.73 21.38 4.21
C HIS A 526 39.68 22.55 4.40
N HIS A 527 39.75 23.47 3.44
CA HIS A 527 40.54 24.70 3.55
C HIS A 527 40.07 25.57 4.74
N ASN A 528 38.76 25.81 4.85
CA ASN A 528 38.19 26.54 5.98
C ASN A 528 38.54 25.88 7.32
N SER A 529 38.51 24.55 7.40
CA SER A 529 38.83 23.81 8.64
C SER A 529 40.31 24.00 9.03
N ILE A 530 41.21 24.10 8.07
CA ILE A 530 42.62 24.35 8.34
C ILE A 530 42.81 25.79 8.92
N LEU A 531 42.15 26.79 8.32
CA LEU A 531 42.26 28.19 8.78
C LEU A 531 41.66 28.35 10.16
N VAL A 532 40.44 27.84 10.40
CA VAL A 532 39.81 27.95 11.72
C VAL A 532 40.62 27.21 12.80
N LEU A 533 41.15 26.01 12.46
CA LEU A 533 41.95 25.27 13.43
C LEU A 533 43.28 26.01 13.75
N GLY A 534 43.95 26.59 12.74
CA GLY A 534 45.13 27.39 12.93
C GLY A 534 44.86 28.62 13.83
N TYR A 535 43.73 29.30 13.61
CA TYR A 535 43.31 30.41 14.46
C TYR A 535 43.07 29.97 15.94
N LEU A 536 42.34 28.89 16.14
CA LEU A 536 42.05 28.37 17.49
C LEU A 536 43.32 27.90 18.23
N LYS A 537 44.32 27.40 17.49
CA LYS A 537 45.61 26.99 18.05
C LYS A 537 46.67 28.11 18.13
N GLN A 538 46.37 29.26 17.53
CA GLN A 538 47.34 30.38 17.36
C GLN A 538 48.62 29.93 16.65
N GLU A 539 48.50 29.07 15.63
CA GLU A 539 49.60 28.54 14.84
C GLU A 539 49.64 29.19 13.46
N ASN A 540 50.84 29.40 12.93
CA ASN A 540 51.01 29.83 11.52
C ASN A 540 50.75 28.66 10.58
N ILE A 541 49.87 28.86 9.59
CA ILE A 541 49.51 27.84 8.63
C ILE A 541 50.47 27.90 7.45
N LYS A 542 51.09 26.78 7.15
CA LYS A 542 51.92 26.59 5.97
C LYS A 542 51.02 26.23 4.77
N ILE A 543 51.05 27.04 3.71
CA ILE A 543 50.31 26.85 2.47
C ILE A 543 51.28 26.51 1.33
N GLU A 544 51.01 25.42 0.62
CA GLU A 544 51.79 25.03 -0.57
C GLU A 544 51.27 25.78 -1.80
N SER A 545 52.19 26.43 -2.56
CA SER A 545 51.94 27.18 -3.79
C SER A 545 52.66 26.54 -4.96
N LYS A 546 52.18 25.38 -5.42
CA LYS A 546 52.84 24.67 -6.53
C LYS A 546 52.88 25.51 -7.81
N GLY A 547 54.04 25.89 -8.26
CA GLY A 547 54.24 26.57 -9.55
C GLY A 547 54.17 28.07 -9.53
N GLY A 548 54.28 28.70 -8.34
CA GLY A 548 54.22 30.13 -8.15
C GLY A 548 52.81 30.73 -8.19
N ILE A 549 52.62 31.90 -7.61
CA ILE A 549 51.35 32.63 -7.61
C ILE A 549 51.54 33.99 -8.23
N ASN A 550 50.78 34.30 -9.30
CA ASN A 550 50.71 35.65 -9.86
C ASN A 550 49.49 36.36 -9.22
N PHE A 551 49.70 37.56 -8.72
CA PHE A 551 48.68 38.41 -8.20
C PHE A 551 49.03 39.89 -8.38
N SER A 552 48.02 40.74 -8.35
CA SER A 552 48.24 42.18 -8.46
C SER A 552 47.78 42.86 -7.17
N VAL A 553 48.48 43.86 -6.74
CA VAL A 553 48.13 44.70 -5.61
C VAL A 553 47.93 46.12 -6.09
N ARG A 554 46.93 46.78 -5.51
CA ARG A 554 46.58 48.15 -5.84
C ARG A 554 46.81 49.01 -4.62
N VAL A 555 47.76 49.92 -4.75
CA VAL A 555 48.18 50.80 -3.65
C VAL A 555 48.05 52.27 -4.05
N PRO A 556 47.83 53.23 -3.11
CA PRO A 556 47.89 54.65 -3.46
C PRO A 556 49.21 55.00 -4.10
N SER A 557 49.18 55.84 -5.12
CA SER A 557 50.43 56.20 -5.87
C SER A 557 51.43 57.02 -5.05
N ASP A 558 51.02 57.60 -3.92
CA ASP A 558 51.87 58.29 -2.97
C ASP A 558 52.45 57.36 -1.86
N ASP A 559 52.08 56.07 -1.85
CA ASP A 559 52.61 55.10 -0.90
C ASP A 559 54.13 55.00 -0.97
N GLU A 560 54.75 54.81 0.16
CA GLU A 560 56.21 54.72 0.27
C GLU A 560 56.77 53.53 -0.51
N PHE A 561 56.02 52.45 -0.61
CA PHE A 561 56.41 51.27 -1.39
C PHE A 561 56.50 51.57 -2.89
N VAL A 562 55.56 52.32 -3.44
CA VAL A 562 55.56 52.68 -4.85
C VAL A 562 56.83 53.45 -5.22
N LYS A 563 57.35 54.27 -4.31
CA LYS A 563 58.57 55.07 -4.50
C LYS A 563 59.88 54.23 -4.56
N VAL A 564 59.85 53.03 -3.90
CA VAL A 564 61.02 52.15 -3.83
C VAL A 564 60.87 50.88 -4.65
N ALA A 565 59.68 50.58 -5.14
CA ALA A 565 59.36 49.39 -5.93
C ALA A 565 60.10 49.43 -7.30
N LYS A 566 60.84 48.37 -7.66
CA LYS A 566 61.49 48.21 -8.93
C LYS A 566 61.15 46.88 -9.58
N ILE A 567 60.94 46.93 -10.88
CA ILE A 567 60.68 45.75 -11.69
C ILE A 567 61.83 44.76 -11.60
N ASN A 568 61.57 43.48 -11.48
CA ASN A 568 62.54 42.38 -11.37
C ASN A 568 63.31 42.33 -10.01
N GLU A 569 63.01 43.18 -9.05
CA GLU A 569 63.58 43.06 -7.71
C GLU A 569 62.63 42.14 -6.78
N LYS A 570 63.24 41.55 -5.74
CA LYS A 570 62.60 40.64 -4.80
C LYS A 570 62.19 41.39 -3.57
N TYR A 571 60.96 41.15 -3.16
CA TYR A 571 60.33 41.72 -1.95
C TYR A 571 59.65 40.64 -1.10
N ALA A 572 59.64 40.83 0.23
CA ALA A 572 58.75 40.08 1.09
C ALA A 572 57.45 40.89 1.29
N ILE A 573 56.32 40.28 0.99
CA ILE A 573 55.06 40.96 0.96
C ILE A 573 54.12 40.31 2.00
N VAL A 574 53.43 41.13 2.75
CA VAL A 574 52.32 40.68 3.63
C VAL A 574 51.01 41.22 3.10
N THR A 575 50.17 40.32 2.66
CA THR A 575 48.78 40.66 2.28
C THR A 575 47.88 40.39 3.45
N GLY A 576 46.84 41.20 3.68
CA GLY A 576 45.94 41.03 4.81
C GLY A 576 44.47 41.19 4.43
N SER A 577 43.63 40.52 5.17
CA SER A 577 42.17 40.69 5.13
C SER A 577 41.64 40.78 6.55
N GLU A 578 40.63 41.60 6.76
CA GLU A 578 40.01 41.81 8.06
C GLU A 578 38.60 41.21 8.10
N ASN A 579 38.21 40.75 9.31
CA ASN A 579 36.87 40.28 9.62
C ASN A 579 36.34 39.18 8.65
N LEU A 580 37.19 38.21 8.35
CA LEU A 580 36.77 37.08 7.50
C LEU A 580 35.93 36.09 8.29
N ILE A 581 34.80 35.70 7.68
CA ILE A 581 33.89 34.76 8.29
C ILE A 581 34.01 33.42 7.54
N TYR A 582 34.40 32.40 8.28
CA TYR A 582 34.48 31.02 7.78
C TYR A 582 33.31 30.19 8.33
N GLU A 583 32.53 29.63 7.44
CA GLU A 583 31.41 28.74 7.80
C GLU A 583 31.89 27.29 7.82
N ILE A 584 31.66 26.62 8.95
CA ILE A 584 31.90 25.19 9.14
C ILE A 584 30.64 24.59 9.79
N ASN A 585 30.00 23.68 9.08
CA ASN A 585 28.73 23.06 9.49
C ASN A 585 27.66 24.11 9.80
N ASP A 586 27.12 24.12 11.03
CA ASP A 586 26.10 25.05 11.48
C ASP A 586 26.67 26.31 12.16
N ARG A 587 27.97 26.59 12.01
CA ARG A 587 28.63 27.65 12.74
C ARG A 587 29.48 28.57 11.88
N LYS A 588 29.58 29.81 12.31
CA LYS A 588 30.42 30.86 11.73
C LYS A 588 31.55 31.20 12.68
N PHE A 589 32.77 31.17 12.17
CA PHE A 589 33.98 31.56 12.87
C PHE A 589 34.46 32.87 12.27
N ASN A 590 34.46 33.93 13.06
CA ASN A 590 35.00 35.21 12.68
C ASN A 590 36.49 35.26 13.03
N ILE A 591 37.35 35.44 12.04
CA ILE A 591 38.77 35.63 12.21
C ILE A 591 39.07 37.11 11.95
N PRO A 592 39.44 37.89 12.97
CA PRO A 592 39.58 39.32 12.80
C PRO A 592 40.62 39.73 11.80
N TYR A 593 41.79 39.08 11.81
CA TYR A 593 42.88 39.39 10.89
C TYR A 593 43.52 38.13 10.31
N VAL A 594 43.59 38.08 8.98
CA VAL A 594 44.23 37.00 8.20
C VAL A 594 45.39 37.66 7.38
N HIS A 595 46.60 37.26 7.66
CA HIS A 595 47.77 37.80 6.94
C HIS A 595 48.54 36.69 6.23
N ASN A 596 48.76 36.82 4.91
CA ASN A 596 49.62 35.92 4.16
C ASN A 596 51.03 36.55 4.05
N ILE A 597 52.00 35.81 4.49
CA ILE A 597 53.41 36.22 4.47
C ILE A 597 54.10 35.51 3.28
N LEU A 598 54.40 36.29 2.26
CA LEU A 598 55.01 35.84 1.04
C LEU A 598 56.48 36.28 1.07
N SER A 599 57.39 35.34 1.27
CA SER A 599 58.83 35.63 1.54
C SER A 599 59.57 36.17 0.31
N THR A 600 59.19 35.75 -0.90
CA THR A 600 59.91 36.14 -2.12
C THR A 600 58.93 36.41 -3.25
N CYS A 601 58.55 37.68 -3.41
CA CYS A 601 57.77 38.16 -4.55
C CYS A 601 58.64 38.96 -5.48
N ILE A 602 58.52 38.76 -6.79
CA ILE A 602 59.19 39.52 -7.84
C ILE A 602 58.16 40.43 -8.49
N ILE A 603 58.45 41.73 -8.56
CA ILE A 603 57.61 42.67 -9.31
C ILE A 603 57.82 42.43 -10.81
N SER A 604 56.72 42.01 -11.47
CA SER A 604 56.74 41.76 -12.92
C SER A 604 56.29 42.98 -13.74
N ASN A 605 55.46 43.84 -13.14
CA ASN A 605 54.97 45.05 -13.76
C ASN A 605 54.58 46.10 -12.72
N LEU A 606 54.62 47.38 -13.08
CA LEU A 606 54.16 48.47 -12.24
C LEU A 606 53.61 49.58 -13.14
N HIS A 607 52.32 49.94 -12.94
CA HIS A 607 51.71 51.00 -13.73
C HIS A 607 50.74 51.84 -12.86
N ALA A 608 50.74 53.13 -13.07
CA ALA A 608 49.84 54.06 -12.43
C ALA A 608 48.50 54.09 -13.15
N GLU A 609 47.42 54.16 -12.40
CA GLU A 609 46.08 54.38 -12.90
C GLU A 609 45.66 55.85 -12.79
N ASP A 610 44.71 56.28 -13.60
CA ASP A 610 44.24 57.66 -13.67
C ASP A 610 43.54 58.16 -12.37
N ASP A 611 43.19 57.24 -11.47
CA ASP A 611 42.44 57.48 -10.24
C ASP A 611 43.32 57.66 -8.99
N GLY A 612 44.64 57.79 -9.20
CA GLY A 612 45.58 58.03 -8.10
C GLY A 612 46.08 56.78 -7.41
N TYR A 613 45.88 55.62 -7.99
CA TYR A 613 46.42 54.35 -7.55
C TYR A 613 47.45 53.80 -8.52
N THR A 614 48.36 52.98 -8.00
CA THR A 614 49.32 52.22 -8.76
C THR A 614 49.07 50.74 -8.61
N VAL A 615 48.98 50.00 -9.72
CA VAL A 615 48.88 48.53 -9.75
C VAL A 615 50.28 47.96 -9.89
N ILE A 616 50.61 47.04 -8.98
CA ILE A 616 51.87 46.31 -8.95
C ILE A 616 51.59 44.83 -9.21
N ASP A 617 52.06 44.28 -10.29
CA ASP A 617 51.94 42.87 -10.63
C ASP A 617 53.11 42.09 -10.03
N LEU A 618 52.80 41.07 -9.28
CA LEU A 618 53.75 40.32 -8.48
C LEU A 618 53.71 38.84 -8.84
N HIS A 619 54.88 38.24 -8.87
CA HIS A 619 55.05 36.80 -9.00
C HIS A 619 55.74 36.26 -7.75
N TYR A 620 55.05 35.42 -6.98
CA TYR A 620 55.58 34.70 -5.82
C TYR A 620 56.34 33.47 -6.31
N VAL A 621 57.61 33.32 -5.94
CA VAL A 621 58.49 32.32 -6.49
C VAL A 621 58.75 31.10 -5.60
N ASP A 622 58.45 31.19 -4.33
CA ASP A 622 58.63 30.08 -3.39
C ASP A 622 57.45 29.11 -3.43
N ASP A 623 57.71 27.84 -3.18
CA ASP A 623 56.66 26.79 -3.17
C ASP A 623 55.76 26.81 -1.94
N VAL A 624 56.03 27.68 -0.98
CA VAL A 624 55.38 27.71 0.31
C VAL A 624 55.28 29.13 0.87
N TYR A 625 54.08 29.54 1.32
CA TYR A 625 53.91 30.74 2.13
C TYR A 625 53.24 30.43 3.47
N TYR A 626 53.26 31.38 4.39
CA TYR A 626 52.65 31.23 5.71
C TYR A 626 51.47 32.17 5.87
N THR A 627 50.35 31.63 6.42
CA THR A 627 49.18 32.41 6.81
C THR A 627 49.16 32.53 8.32
N GLN A 628 49.15 33.77 8.84
CA GLN A 628 48.92 34.09 10.26
C GLN A 628 47.50 34.56 10.49
N LEU A 629 46.91 34.12 11.58
CA LEU A 629 45.50 34.33 11.95
C LEU A 629 45.53 34.94 13.37
N ASN A 630 45.15 36.20 13.51
CA ASN A 630 45.37 36.95 14.75
C ASN A 630 44.14 37.76 15.19
N ASP A 631 44.03 38.07 16.48
CA ASP A 631 43.04 38.99 17.04
C ASP A 631 43.42 40.45 16.85
N LYS A 632 44.68 40.73 16.49
CA LYS A 632 45.22 42.08 16.30
C LYS A 632 45.97 42.15 14.97
N PRO A 633 45.98 43.32 14.30
CA PRO A 633 46.73 43.50 13.09
C PRO A 633 48.23 43.34 13.33
N ILE A 634 48.92 42.78 12.35
CA ILE A 634 50.38 42.71 12.39
C ILE A 634 50.93 44.12 12.19
N LYS A 635 51.72 44.62 13.12
CA LYS A 635 52.48 45.87 12.93
C LYS A 635 53.76 45.57 12.17
N VAL A 636 53.78 45.92 10.92
CA VAL A 636 54.97 45.81 10.08
C VAL A 636 55.84 47.06 10.28
N LYS A 637 57.09 46.89 10.74
CA LYS A 637 58.08 47.97 10.75
C LYS A 637 58.95 47.88 9.52
N TYR A 638 58.93 48.92 8.68
CA TYR A 638 59.88 49.04 7.58
C TYR A 638 61.27 49.19 8.19
N LYS A 639 62.20 48.26 7.88
CA LYS A 639 63.61 48.41 8.16
C LYS A 639 64.33 48.65 6.84
N GLU A 640 65.16 49.67 6.82
CA GLU A 640 66.18 49.85 5.73
C GLU A 640 67.03 48.60 5.68
N PHE A 641 66.92 47.86 4.61
CA PHE A 641 67.83 46.92 3.97
C PHE A 641 67.17 45.75 3.37
N THR A 642 67.13 45.70 2.06
CA THR A 642 67.00 44.55 1.10
C THR A 642 65.80 43.60 1.25
N LEU A 643 64.88 43.77 2.21
CA LEU A 643 63.65 43.07 2.28
C LEU A 643 62.59 44.02 2.88
N SER A 644 61.87 44.74 2.04
CA SER A 644 60.72 45.52 2.47
C SER A 644 59.52 44.59 2.73
N LEU A 645 59.04 44.56 3.98
CA LEU A 645 57.77 43.94 4.38
C LEU A 645 56.68 44.98 4.10
N ILE A 646 55.78 44.65 3.20
CA ILE A 646 54.70 45.53 2.80
C ILE A 646 53.41 44.94 3.35
N HIS A 647 52.64 45.73 4.08
CA HIS A 647 51.31 45.45 4.50
C HIS A 647 50.34 45.99 3.47
N ILE A 648 49.68 45.08 2.72
CA ILE A 648 48.67 45.42 1.71
C ILE A 648 47.34 44.87 2.16
#